data_f1374555901bffb98d450969cec9a7cf
#
_entry.id   f1374555901bffb98d450969cec9a7cf
#
_cell.length_a   1.000
_cell.length_b   1.000
_cell.length_c   1.000
_cell.angle_alpha   90.00
_cell.angle_beta   90.00
_cell.angle_gamma   90.00
#
_symmetry.space_group_name_H-M   'P 1'
#
loop_
_entity.id
_entity.type
_entity.pdbx_description
1 polymer ?
#
loop_
_entity_poly.entity_id
_entity_poly.type
_entity_poly.pdbx_seq_one_letter_code
_entity_poly.pdbx_strand_id
1 'polypeptide(L)'
;MANHEADKALEDRKPAGLLPPHVRAFYMRAQEDYEGFWEEAALSAKHDIHWFRKWDKVFEHNYPTFKWYVGGKTNICYSALDYKVKMGKGAKAAFISESGDTGEVKTVTYIQLLNLVKKYAAALRGIGVNKGDRIAVYMPMGIEAAGMMLACARIGAVHVVIFAGFSPRAIADRVELSGAKYVVCKARGSRRGKPIQLKEMVDDALDRLPAGHGFKHTVVLNTPEDKDIPMKAGRDMYWADFLAKAEGQNGDYVEMESNEPLFLLPTSGTTAKPKISMQCHAGYQVYVYCMGKWIYNLNASDIWFSTSDIGWIVGHSYNVYAPLLHGCTSILYEGTPDYPKNDMWYDVIERNHVTGIFTSPTGIRGLARSGVEPARKHDLSSVQRVVCAGEVLNPAAWKWFQEEVFENKIPVVDHMWQTETSGAIIGNPYGLGMAPIKPGSAAFPTPGVIADIVDEKDGRSLGVGEKGVLVITKPFPGLTPNLWGDPERYRTDYWEARPGTKGMYYAGDAAERDADGYIWFAGRADEVMKIAAHRIGTIEVENALVSHPAVVEAAVTGVPDELRGEVASAFVVLNKNFEPSDALKKELMDHVRKEMGAIIVMKDIGFIHMLPKTRSGKIMRRVIKALLTNKELGDLSTIEEEASVDEIKEAIQKIGKI
;
A
#
# COMPACT_ATOMS: atom_id res chain seq x y z
N MET A 1 -0.46 -32.98 -28.04
CA MET A 1 -0.14 -31.58 -28.41
C MET A 1 -0.44 -30.59 -27.30
N ALA A 2 -1.58 -30.65 -26.62
CA ALA A 2 -1.89 -29.75 -25.49
C ALA A 2 -0.91 -29.80 -24.31
N ASN A 3 -0.36 -30.96 -23.97
CA ASN A 3 0.64 -31.08 -22.90
C ASN A 3 2.01 -30.46 -23.26
N HIS A 4 2.38 -30.44 -24.53
CA HIS A 4 3.67 -29.90 -24.97
C HIS A 4 3.67 -28.36 -25.02
N GLU A 5 2.51 -27.73 -25.29
CA GLU A 5 2.34 -26.27 -25.21
C GLU A 5 2.25 -25.79 -23.76
N ALA A 6 1.60 -26.57 -22.89
CA ALA A 6 1.57 -26.28 -21.45
C ALA A 6 2.97 -26.40 -20.79
N ASP A 7 3.78 -27.38 -21.21
CA ASP A 7 5.15 -27.57 -20.72
C ASP A 7 6.09 -26.45 -21.22
N LYS A 8 5.91 -25.99 -22.46
CA LYS A 8 6.68 -24.87 -23.00
C LYS A 8 6.31 -23.54 -22.31
N ALA A 9 5.02 -23.31 -22.03
CA ALA A 9 4.56 -22.16 -21.24
C ALA A 9 5.09 -22.20 -19.79
N LEU A 10 5.34 -23.39 -19.24
CA LEU A 10 5.99 -23.57 -17.93
C LEU A 10 7.51 -23.29 -17.99
N GLU A 11 8.18 -23.59 -19.09
CA GLU A 11 9.60 -23.27 -19.29
C GLU A 11 9.85 -21.77 -19.42
N ASP A 12 8.98 -21.05 -20.12
CA ASP A 12 9.05 -19.58 -20.23
C ASP A 12 8.74 -18.85 -18.91
N ARG A 13 8.18 -19.54 -17.91
CA ARG A 13 7.92 -19.02 -16.55
C ARG A 13 9.10 -19.20 -15.59
N LYS A 14 10.14 -19.91 -15.96
CA LYS A 14 11.31 -20.10 -15.11
C LYS A 14 12.00 -18.76 -14.88
N PRO A 15 12.36 -18.41 -13.61
CA PRO A 15 13.12 -17.20 -13.33
C PRO A 15 14.35 -17.16 -14.23
N ALA A 16 14.60 -16.02 -14.84
CA ALA A 16 15.69 -15.83 -15.80
C ALA A 16 17.05 -16.25 -15.21
N GLY A 17 17.99 -16.58 -16.08
CA GLY A 17 19.34 -16.95 -15.74
C GLY A 17 20.14 -15.94 -14.90
N LEU A 18 19.57 -14.74 -14.67
CA LEU A 18 20.13 -13.65 -13.88
C LEU A 18 19.97 -13.86 -12.37
N LEU A 19 19.07 -14.74 -11.91
CA LEU A 19 18.97 -15.06 -10.49
C LEU A 19 20.06 -16.07 -10.07
N PRO A 20 20.64 -15.92 -8.86
CA PRO A 20 21.57 -16.90 -8.32
C PRO A 20 20.97 -18.32 -8.30
N PRO A 21 21.78 -19.40 -8.50
CA PRO A 21 21.26 -20.76 -8.61
C PRO A 21 20.37 -21.20 -7.45
N HIS A 22 20.73 -20.85 -6.21
CA HIS A 22 19.95 -21.19 -5.01
C HIS A 22 18.61 -20.47 -4.97
N VAL A 23 18.55 -19.23 -5.48
CA VAL A 23 17.30 -18.46 -5.58
C VAL A 23 16.39 -19.09 -6.64
N ARG A 24 16.93 -19.46 -7.80
CA ARG A 24 16.17 -20.19 -8.84
C ARG A 24 15.58 -21.50 -8.30
N ALA A 25 16.39 -22.28 -7.61
CA ALA A 25 15.91 -23.53 -6.97
C ALA A 25 14.76 -23.27 -6.00
N PHE A 26 14.83 -22.17 -5.23
CA PHE A 26 13.77 -21.78 -4.31
C PHE A 26 12.47 -21.44 -5.04
N TYR A 27 12.54 -20.73 -6.17
CA TYR A 27 11.38 -20.45 -7.02
C TYR A 27 10.78 -21.73 -7.63
N MET A 28 11.62 -22.61 -8.16
CA MET A 28 11.17 -23.86 -8.77
C MET A 28 10.45 -24.75 -7.76
N ARG A 29 10.92 -24.85 -6.53
CA ARG A 29 10.26 -25.60 -5.47
C ARG A 29 8.80 -25.13 -5.23
N ALA A 30 8.54 -23.83 -5.28
CA ALA A 30 7.18 -23.30 -5.16
C ALA A 30 6.26 -23.74 -6.33
N GLN A 31 6.83 -24.01 -7.50
CA GLN A 31 6.07 -24.50 -8.66
C GLN A 31 5.85 -26.01 -8.60
N GLU A 32 6.84 -26.78 -8.15
CA GLU A 32 6.82 -28.23 -8.07
C GLU A 32 5.91 -28.75 -6.94
N ASP A 33 6.01 -28.15 -5.76
CA ASP A 33 5.22 -28.50 -4.57
C ASP A 33 4.71 -27.25 -3.88
N TYR A 34 3.58 -26.74 -4.35
CA TYR A 34 3.02 -25.46 -3.92
C TYR A 34 2.59 -25.44 -2.44
N GLU A 35 1.89 -26.49 -2.00
CA GLU A 35 1.42 -26.60 -0.61
C GLU A 35 2.60 -26.85 0.33
N GLY A 36 3.48 -27.80 -0.02
CA GLY A 36 4.70 -28.07 0.75
C GLY A 36 5.63 -26.87 0.86
N PHE A 37 5.74 -26.05 -0.18
CA PHE A 37 6.50 -24.78 -0.13
C PHE A 37 5.94 -23.83 0.94
N TRP A 38 4.62 -23.60 0.97
CA TRP A 38 4.02 -22.71 1.96
C TRP A 38 3.96 -23.34 3.36
N GLU A 39 3.86 -24.66 3.46
CA GLU A 39 4.04 -25.35 4.73
C GLU A 39 5.44 -25.12 5.32
N GLU A 40 6.47 -25.33 4.51
CA GLU A 40 7.85 -25.09 4.94
C GLU A 40 8.08 -23.61 5.28
N ALA A 41 7.54 -22.67 4.51
CA ALA A 41 7.62 -21.25 4.79
C ALA A 41 7.06 -20.92 6.20
N ALA A 42 5.89 -21.46 6.53
CA ALA A 42 5.28 -21.28 7.86
C ALA A 42 6.08 -21.94 8.98
N LEU A 43 6.63 -23.14 8.74
CA LEU A 43 7.47 -23.86 9.72
C LEU A 43 8.85 -23.25 9.89
N SER A 44 9.45 -22.70 8.83
CA SER A 44 10.74 -22.01 8.90
C SER A 44 10.70 -20.75 9.75
N ALA A 45 9.52 -20.14 9.86
CA ALA A 45 9.27 -18.97 10.68
C ALA A 45 9.04 -19.27 12.17
N LYS A 46 9.20 -20.52 12.64
CA LYS A 46 8.89 -20.97 14.01
C LYS A 46 9.55 -20.19 15.16
N HIS A 47 10.64 -19.49 14.90
CA HIS A 47 11.31 -18.65 15.87
C HIS A 47 10.75 -17.22 15.93
N ASP A 48 9.84 -16.88 15.03
CA ASP A 48 9.27 -15.56 14.88
C ASP A 48 7.73 -15.57 14.86
N ILE A 49 7.12 -16.65 14.35
CA ILE A 49 5.67 -16.88 14.34
C ILE A 49 5.34 -18.05 15.28
N HIS A 50 4.44 -17.83 16.22
CA HIS A 50 4.01 -18.85 17.15
C HIS A 50 2.68 -19.50 16.73
N TRP A 51 2.66 -20.83 16.74
CA TRP A 51 1.47 -21.65 16.53
C TRP A 51 1.12 -22.34 17.83
N PHE A 52 -0.08 -22.05 18.37
CA PHE A 52 -0.62 -22.77 19.54
C PHE A 52 -1.05 -24.19 19.17
N ARG A 53 -1.55 -24.33 17.92
CA ARG A 53 -1.87 -25.61 17.30
C ARG A 53 -1.45 -25.56 15.82
N LYS A 54 -0.77 -26.61 15.37
CA LYS A 54 -0.48 -26.82 13.93
C LYS A 54 -1.80 -27.08 13.19
N TRP A 55 -1.86 -26.69 11.93
CA TRP A 55 -2.98 -26.91 11.03
C TRP A 55 -3.18 -28.40 10.68
N ASP A 56 -4.40 -28.73 10.29
CA ASP A 56 -4.78 -30.07 9.81
C ASP A 56 -4.56 -30.16 8.29
N LYS A 57 -4.76 -29.05 7.55
CA LYS A 57 -4.60 -28.92 6.10
C LYS A 57 -3.93 -27.58 5.76
N VAL A 58 -2.96 -27.61 4.84
CA VAL A 58 -2.19 -26.40 4.45
C VAL A 58 -3.06 -25.44 3.67
N PHE A 59 -3.77 -25.94 2.65
CA PHE A 59 -4.58 -25.14 1.74
C PHE A 59 -5.90 -25.82 1.41
N GLU A 60 -6.97 -25.05 1.32
CA GLU A 60 -8.30 -25.46 0.88
C GLU A 60 -8.86 -24.43 -0.09
N HIS A 61 -9.21 -24.86 -1.29
CA HIS A 61 -9.76 -23.99 -2.32
C HIS A 61 -11.25 -24.27 -2.50
N ASN A 62 -12.08 -23.24 -2.24
CA ASN A 62 -13.53 -23.23 -2.43
C ASN A 62 -13.89 -22.05 -3.35
N TYR A 63 -13.54 -22.17 -4.64
CA TYR A 63 -13.65 -21.09 -5.62
C TYR A 63 -14.91 -20.22 -5.46
N PRO A 64 -14.78 -18.89 -5.48
CA PRO A 64 -13.55 -18.09 -5.59
C PRO A 64 -12.82 -17.87 -4.26
N THR A 65 -13.33 -18.39 -3.15
CA THR A 65 -12.73 -18.29 -1.82
C THR A 65 -11.72 -19.43 -1.55
N PHE A 66 -10.90 -19.24 -0.55
CA PHE A 66 -9.90 -20.22 -0.14
C PHE A 66 -9.54 -20.04 1.34
N LYS A 67 -8.85 -21.03 1.91
CA LYS A 67 -8.34 -21.01 3.28
C LYS A 67 -6.91 -21.53 3.32
N TRP A 68 -6.12 -20.93 4.21
CA TRP A 68 -4.75 -21.36 4.48
C TRP A 68 -4.64 -21.87 5.92
N TYR A 69 -3.80 -22.89 6.13
CA TYR A 69 -3.47 -23.46 7.45
C TYR A 69 -4.72 -23.83 8.26
N VAL A 70 -5.67 -24.51 7.63
CA VAL A 70 -7.00 -24.83 8.17
C VAL A 70 -6.89 -25.61 9.47
N GLY A 71 -7.61 -25.19 10.51
CA GLY A 71 -7.58 -25.80 11.85
C GLY A 71 -6.38 -25.37 12.70
N GLY A 72 -5.41 -24.67 12.13
CA GLY A 72 -4.29 -24.08 12.88
C GLY A 72 -4.78 -23.00 13.83
N LYS A 73 -4.05 -22.79 14.95
CA LYS A 73 -4.33 -21.73 15.90
C LYS A 73 -3.10 -20.85 16.11
N THR A 74 -3.28 -19.56 15.96
CA THR A 74 -2.24 -18.54 16.13
C THR A 74 -2.86 -17.21 16.60
N ASN A 75 -2.02 -16.22 16.89
CA ASN A 75 -2.44 -14.83 17.05
C ASN A 75 -1.26 -13.93 16.66
N ILE A 76 -1.45 -13.06 15.67
CA ILE A 76 -0.36 -12.22 15.16
C ILE A 76 0.19 -11.26 16.22
N CYS A 77 -0.65 -10.72 17.11
CA CYS A 77 -0.19 -9.87 18.20
C CYS A 77 0.69 -10.66 19.18
N TYR A 78 0.32 -11.91 19.51
CA TYR A 78 1.16 -12.78 20.33
C TYR A 78 2.51 -13.04 19.69
N SER A 79 2.54 -13.38 18.40
CA SER A 79 3.79 -13.60 17.65
C SER A 79 4.66 -12.35 17.64
N ALA A 80 4.05 -11.18 17.42
CA ALA A 80 4.75 -9.90 17.32
C ALA A 80 5.27 -9.35 18.66
N LEU A 81 4.61 -9.66 19.78
CA LEU A 81 4.95 -9.08 21.09
C LEU A 81 5.30 -10.12 22.15
N ASP A 82 4.34 -10.93 22.60
CA ASP A 82 4.55 -11.88 23.71
C ASP A 82 5.70 -12.85 23.37
N TYR A 83 5.71 -13.37 22.16
CA TYR A 83 6.71 -14.31 21.72
C TYR A 83 8.10 -13.66 21.61
N LYS A 84 8.17 -12.41 21.13
CA LYS A 84 9.42 -11.64 21.10
C LYS A 84 9.97 -11.35 22.50
N VAL A 85 9.12 -10.99 23.45
CA VAL A 85 9.53 -10.80 24.85
C VAL A 85 10.02 -12.12 25.44
N LYS A 86 9.33 -13.24 25.22
CA LYS A 86 9.77 -14.59 25.65
C LYS A 86 11.12 -14.99 25.04
N MET A 87 11.39 -14.57 23.80
CA MET A 87 12.67 -14.79 23.11
C MET A 87 13.78 -13.80 23.51
N GLY A 88 13.59 -13.05 24.60
CA GLY A 88 14.60 -12.16 25.18
C GLY A 88 14.70 -10.76 24.54
N LYS A 89 13.78 -10.39 23.64
CA LYS A 89 13.80 -9.07 22.97
C LYS A 89 13.05 -7.97 23.76
N GLY A 90 12.64 -8.22 25.00
CA GLY A 90 11.79 -7.30 25.77
C GLY A 90 12.35 -5.90 25.96
N ALA A 91 13.66 -5.76 26.15
CA ALA A 91 14.32 -4.47 26.36
C ALA A 91 14.64 -3.70 25.07
N LYS A 92 14.50 -4.34 23.88
CA LYS A 92 14.74 -3.69 22.60
C LYS A 92 13.62 -2.69 22.27
N ALA A 93 13.96 -1.58 21.62
CA ALA A 93 12.97 -0.65 21.07
C ALA A 93 12.12 -1.38 20.02
N ALA A 94 10.80 -1.32 20.17
CA ALA A 94 9.81 -1.82 19.22
C ALA A 94 9.40 -0.70 18.26
N PHE A 95 9.03 0.45 18.82
CA PHE A 95 8.68 1.65 18.06
C PHE A 95 9.45 2.88 18.53
N ILE A 96 9.87 3.69 17.57
CA ILE A 96 10.23 5.09 17.74
C ILE A 96 9.15 5.89 17.01
N SER A 97 8.35 6.65 17.74
CA SER A 97 7.30 7.51 17.18
C SER A 97 7.78 8.94 17.16
N GLU A 98 7.70 9.58 16.00
CA GLU A 98 8.13 10.96 15.81
C GLU A 98 7.04 11.78 15.12
N SER A 99 6.82 13.00 15.59
CA SER A 99 5.94 13.97 14.93
C SER A 99 6.76 15.08 14.29
N GLY A 100 6.67 15.20 12.97
CA GLY A 100 7.32 16.29 12.23
C GLY A 100 6.71 17.65 12.54
N ASP A 101 5.43 17.71 12.91
CA ASP A 101 4.74 18.97 13.22
C ASP A 101 5.08 19.49 14.62
N THR A 102 5.24 18.63 15.61
CA THR A 102 5.49 19.02 17.01
C THR A 102 6.94 18.82 17.47
N GLY A 103 7.71 18.01 16.73
CA GLY A 103 9.05 17.58 17.11
C GLY A 103 9.07 16.57 18.28
N GLU A 104 7.92 16.07 18.70
CA GLU A 104 7.84 15.07 19.76
C GLU A 104 8.42 13.73 19.31
N VAL A 105 9.28 13.13 20.15
CA VAL A 105 9.86 11.80 19.93
C VAL A 105 9.55 10.92 21.15
N LYS A 106 8.96 9.74 20.90
CA LYS A 106 8.66 8.74 21.94
C LYS A 106 9.21 7.38 21.51
N THR A 107 9.89 6.70 22.41
CA THR A 107 10.37 5.33 22.19
C THR A 107 9.71 4.39 23.17
N VAL A 108 9.25 3.23 22.65
CA VAL A 108 8.73 2.14 23.49
C VAL A 108 9.47 0.84 23.16
N THR A 109 9.84 0.11 24.20
CA THR A 109 10.43 -1.22 24.05
C THR A 109 9.35 -2.29 23.83
N TYR A 110 9.73 -3.49 23.39
CA TYR A 110 8.79 -4.61 23.19
C TYR A 110 7.99 -4.93 24.45
N ILE A 111 8.62 -4.93 25.64
CA ILE A 111 7.91 -5.18 26.91
C ILE A 111 6.98 -4.04 27.29
N GLN A 112 7.38 -2.79 27.04
CA GLN A 112 6.53 -1.63 27.31
C GLN A 112 5.32 -1.62 26.35
N LEU A 113 5.55 -1.89 25.06
CA LEU A 113 4.48 -2.01 24.08
C LEU A 113 3.53 -3.17 24.42
N LEU A 114 4.04 -4.33 24.82
CA LEU A 114 3.23 -5.46 25.26
C LEU A 114 2.31 -5.07 26.44
N ASN A 115 2.86 -4.38 27.45
CA ASN A 115 2.08 -3.95 28.62
C ASN A 115 1.01 -2.91 28.22
N LEU A 116 1.34 -1.99 27.33
CA LEU A 116 0.40 -1.02 26.78
C LEU A 116 -0.75 -1.72 26.02
N VAL A 117 -0.42 -2.65 25.14
CA VAL A 117 -1.38 -3.42 24.35
C VAL A 117 -2.28 -4.30 25.22
N LYS A 118 -1.74 -4.91 26.29
CA LYS A 118 -2.53 -5.63 27.30
C LYS A 118 -3.53 -4.70 27.99
N LYS A 119 -3.11 -3.50 28.36
CA LYS A 119 -3.99 -2.51 28.99
C LYS A 119 -5.11 -2.08 28.02
N TYR A 120 -4.79 -1.83 26.76
CA TYR A 120 -5.81 -1.49 25.76
C TYR A 120 -6.77 -2.65 25.50
N ALA A 121 -6.26 -3.88 25.40
CA ALA A 121 -7.07 -5.08 25.26
C ALA A 121 -8.06 -5.27 26.43
N ALA A 122 -7.60 -5.09 27.66
CA ALA A 122 -8.44 -5.11 28.84
C ALA A 122 -9.51 -4.00 28.81
N ALA A 123 -9.12 -2.77 28.44
CA ALA A 123 -10.04 -1.64 28.36
C ALA A 123 -11.11 -1.84 27.27
N LEU A 124 -10.73 -2.41 26.11
CA LEU A 124 -11.69 -2.79 25.06
C LEU A 124 -12.73 -3.79 25.58
N ARG A 125 -12.32 -4.81 26.33
CA ARG A 125 -13.25 -5.74 26.98
C ARG A 125 -14.13 -5.02 28.00
N GLY A 126 -13.57 -4.08 28.75
CA GLY A 126 -14.29 -3.28 29.76
C GLY A 126 -15.40 -2.40 29.18
N ILE A 127 -15.33 -2.03 27.91
CA ILE A 127 -16.40 -1.33 27.19
C ILE A 127 -17.30 -2.28 26.38
N GLY A 128 -17.15 -3.60 26.57
CA GLY A 128 -18.01 -4.61 25.97
C GLY A 128 -17.61 -5.05 24.55
N VAL A 129 -16.36 -4.87 24.16
CA VAL A 129 -15.84 -5.42 22.88
C VAL A 129 -15.59 -6.90 23.04
N ASN A 130 -16.10 -7.67 22.09
CA ASN A 130 -15.95 -9.12 22.00
C ASN A 130 -15.17 -9.52 20.75
N LYS A 131 -14.73 -10.78 20.72
CA LYS A 131 -14.16 -11.41 19.52
C LYS A 131 -15.10 -11.22 18.32
N GLY A 132 -14.54 -10.79 17.18
CA GLY A 132 -15.27 -10.54 15.95
C GLY A 132 -15.94 -9.15 15.85
N ASP A 133 -15.97 -8.35 16.93
CA ASP A 133 -16.42 -6.96 16.84
C ASP A 133 -15.45 -6.11 16.00
N ARG A 134 -15.97 -5.18 15.18
CA ARG A 134 -15.18 -4.26 14.36
C ARG A 134 -15.00 -2.94 15.09
N ILE A 135 -13.75 -2.46 15.09
CA ILE A 135 -13.34 -1.21 15.73
C ILE A 135 -12.69 -0.33 14.68
N ALA A 136 -13.28 0.80 14.39
CA ALA A 136 -12.67 1.80 13.53
C ALA A 136 -11.61 2.59 14.31
N VAL A 137 -10.41 2.72 13.73
CA VAL A 137 -9.30 3.48 14.30
C VAL A 137 -9.03 4.68 13.40
N TYR A 138 -9.43 5.87 13.86
CA TYR A 138 -9.24 7.15 13.16
C TYR A 138 -8.29 8.03 13.93
N MET A 139 -7.02 7.69 13.86
CA MET A 139 -5.94 8.34 14.62
C MET A 139 -4.76 8.62 13.70
N PRO A 140 -4.02 9.72 13.94
CA PRO A 140 -2.73 9.93 13.29
C PRO A 140 -1.73 8.81 13.62
N MET A 141 -0.66 8.75 12.84
CA MET A 141 0.45 7.81 13.07
C MET A 141 1.01 7.99 14.48
N GLY A 142 1.20 6.88 15.20
CA GLY A 142 1.78 6.91 16.55
C GLY A 142 1.62 5.59 17.30
N ILE A 143 2.22 5.54 18.49
CA ILE A 143 2.24 4.35 19.36
C ILE A 143 0.82 3.95 19.76
N GLU A 144 -0.04 4.91 20.07
CA GLU A 144 -1.41 4.67 20.51
C GLU A 144 -2.25 4.01 19.41
N ALA A 145 -2.10 4.49 18.16
CA ALA A 145 -2.81 3.94 17.01
C ALA A 145 -2.32 2.52 16.68
N ALA A 146 -1.00 2.30 16.58
CA ALA A 146 -0.42 0.96 16.37
C ALA A 146 -0.73 0.01 17.54
N GLY A 147 -0.69 0.51 18.77
CA GLY A 147 -1.08 -0.23 19.97
C GLY A 147 -2.54 -0.68 19.95
N MET A 148 -3.45 0.16 19.43
CA MET A 148 -4.87 -0.17 19.28
C MET A 148 -5.09 -1.26 18.24
N MET A 149 -4.39 -1.23 17.09
CA MET A 149 -4.41 -2.30 16.08
C MET A 149 -4.00 -3.64 16.71
N LEU A 150 -2.90 -3.63 17.46
CA LEU A 150 -2.38 -4.82 18.16
C LEU A 150 -3.32 -5.31 19.25
N ALA A 151 -3.98 -4.41 20.00
CA ALA A 151 -4.94 -4.75 21.04
C ALA A 151 -6.20 -5.40 20.46
N CYS A 152 -6.70 -4.90 19.32
CA CYS A 152 -7.79 -5.54 18.58
C CYS A 152 -7.42 -6.96 18.17
N ALA A 153 -6.27 -7.12 17.48
CA ALA A 153 -5.76 -8.42 17.07
C ALA A 153 -5.57 -9.39 18.25
N ARG A 154 -5.14 -8.87 19.41
CA ARG A 154 -4.90 -9.63 20.64
C ARG A 154 -6.14 -10.33 21.15
N ILE A 155 -7.28 -9.64 21.15
CA ILE A 155 -8.56 -10.17 21.68
C ILE A 155 -9.46 -10.77 20.59
N GLY A 156 -8.98 -10.82 19.35
CA GLY A 156 -9.75 -11.32 18.19
C GLY A 156 -10.85 -10.36 17.74
N ALA A 157 -10.78 -9.08 18.11
CA ALA A 157 -11.54 -8.01 17.48
C ALA A 157 -10.88 -7.62 16.15
N VAL A 158 -11.67 -7.07 15.22
CA VAL A 158 -11.25 -6.75 13.86
C VAL A 158 -11.04 -5.25 13.74
N HIS A 159 -9.80 -4.80 13.54
CA HIS A 159 -9.57 -3.38 13.36
C HIS A 159 -9.86 -2.90 11.93
N VAL A 160 -10.33 -1.66 11.83
CA VAL A 160 -10.63 -0.97 10.58
C VAL A 160 -9.94 0.38 10.64
N VAL A 161 -8.69 0.45 10.17
CA VAL A 161 -7.94 1.70 10.25
C VAL A 161 -8.41 2.64 9.13
N ILE A 162 -8.72 3.86 9.53
CA ILE A 162 -9.17 4.93 8.65
C ILE A 162 -8.12 6.03 8.68
N PHE A 163 -7.58 6.40 7.52
CA PHE A 163 -6.58 7.45 7.43
C PHE A 163 -7.08 8.77 8.04
N ALA A 164 -6.32 9.34 8.98
CA ALA A 164 -6.69 10.52 9.77
C ALA A 164 -6.86 11.83 8.97
N GLY A 165 -6.76 11.76 7.67
CA GLY A 165 -7.02 12.86 6.74
C GLY A 165 -8.34 12.72 5.95
N PHE A 166 -9.09 11.64 6.13
CA PHE A 166 -10.34 11.45 5.37
C PHE A 166 -11.49 12.34 5.86
N SER A 167 -12.38 12.69 4.92
CA SER A 167 -13.57 13.49 5.20
C SER A 167 -14.61 12.75 6.03
N PRO A 168 -15.56 13.46 6.69
CA PRO A 168 -16.64 12.83 7.45
C PRO A 168 -17.45 11.79 6.65
N ARG A 169 -17.71 12.05 5.37
CA ARG A 169 -18.38 11.10 4.50
C ARG A 169 -17.57 9.82 4.32
N ALA A 170 -16.27 9.96 4.06
CA ALA A 170 -15.39 8.81 3.89
C ALA A 170 -15.25 7.98 5.19
N ILE A 171 -15.32 8.62 6.36
CA ILE A 171 -15.36 7.94 7.65
C ILE A 171 -16.69 7.18 7.79
N ALA A 172 -17.83 7.85 7.53
CA ALA A 172 -19.16 7.25 7.62
C ALA A 172 -19.29 5.99 6.76
N ASP A 173 -18.90 6.09 5.48
CA ASP A 173 -18.94 4.95 4.54
C ASP A 173 -18.14 3.74 5.07
N ARG A 174 -16.97 3.97 5.68
CA ARG A 174 -16.10 2.92 6.22
C ARG A 174 -16.66 2.29 7.50
N VAL A 175 -17.21 3.10 8.38
CA VAL A 175 -17.87 2.64 9.60
C VAL A 175 -19.12 1.83 9.26
N GLU A 176 -19.94 2.32 8.34
CA GLU A 176 -21.15 1.64 7.87
C GLU A 176 -20.83 0.30 7.20
N LEU A 177 -20.00 0.31 6.16
CA LEU A 177 -19.68 -0.88 5.37
C LEU A 177 -18.96 -1.95 6.17
N SER A 178 -18.11 -1.58 7.12
CA SER A 178 -17.47 -2.54 8.03
C SER A 178 -18.39 -3.04 9.13
N GLY A 179 -19.46 -2.32 9.44
CA GLY A 179 -20.32 -2.54 10.60
C GLY A 179 -19.58 -2.29 11.92
N ALA A 180 -18.64 -1.34 11.95
CA ALA A 180 -17.89 -0.99 13.15
C ALA A 180 -18.80 -0.31 14.17
N LYS A 181 -18.88 -0.87 15.39
CA LYS A 181 -19.70 -0.35 16.49
C LYS A 181 -18.94 0.56 17.44
N TYR A 182 -17.64 0.64 17.28
CA TYR A 182 -16.74 1.43 18.11
C TYR A 182 -15.82 2.24 17.19
N VAL A 183 -15.54 3.48 17.59
CA VAL A 183 -14.54 4.33 16.97
C VAL A 183 -13.54 4.75 18.03
N VAL A 184 -12.26 4.62 17.73
CA VAL A 184 -11.16 5.19 18.51
C VAL A 184 -10.54 6.31 17.68
N CYS A 185 -10.56 7.53 18.19
CA CYS A 185 -10.00 8.69 17.49
C CYS A 185 -9.14 9.56 18.40
N LYS A 186 -8.29 10.40 17.80
CA LYS A 186 -7.65 11.51 18.52
C LYS A 186 -8.57 12.74 18.49
N ALA A 187 -8.51 13.54 19.51
CA ALA A 187 -9.28 14.78 19.61
C ALA A 187 -8.97 15.73 18.45
N ARG A 188 -7.68 16.07 18.31
CA ARG A 188 -7.14 16.93 17.28
C ARG A 188 -5.88 16.30 16.71
N GLY A 189 -5.64 16.56 15.41
CA GLY A 189 -4.40 16.26 14.73
C GLY A 189 -3.77 17.55 14.19
N SER A 190 -2.62 17.40 13.54
CA SER A 190 -1.97 18.48 12.80
C SER A 190 -1.48 17.97 11.45
N ARG A 191 -1.46 18.84 10.46
CA ARG A 191 -0.81 18.58 9.18
C ARG A 191 -0.20 19.87 8.64
N ARG A 192 1.12 19.88 8.48
CA ARG A 192 1.90 21.05 8.06
C ARG A 192 1.59 22.27 8.95
N GLY A 193 1.55 22.06 10.29
CA GLY A 193 1.26 23.09 11.27
C GLY A 193 -0.22 23.55 11.32
N LYS A 194 -1.10 22.99 10.49
CA LYS A 194 -2.53 23.31 10.50
C LYS A 194 -3.28 22.31 11.38
N PRO A 195 -4.07 22.75 12.36
CA PRO A 195 -4.87 21.86 13.21
C PRO A 195 -6.00 21.21 12.40
N ILE A 196 -6.29 19.95 12.73
CA ILE A 196 -7.39 19.16 12.17
C ILE A 196 -8.28 18.74 13.33
N GLN A 197 -9.58 19.02 13.24
CA GLN A 197 -10.58 18.69 14.28
C GLN A 197 -11.10 17.25 14.08
N LEU A 198 -10.29 16.26 14.45
CA LEU A 198 -10.58 14.84 14.13
C LEU A 198 -11.87 14.36 14.80
N LYS A 199 -12.11 14.74 16.07
CA LYS A 199 -13.32 14.34 16.80
C LYS A 199 -14.59 14.92 16.18
N GLU A 200 -14.56 16.17 15.74
CA GLU A 200 -15.71 16.80 15.06
C GLU A 200 -16.02 16.09 13.74
N MET A 201 -14.98 15.70 12.99
CA MET A 201 -15.14 14.92 11.74
C MET A 201 -15.77 13.55 12.03
N VAL A 202 -15.42 12.91 13.15
CA VAL A 202 -16.05 11.65 13.57
C VAL A 202 -17.51 11.88 13.96
N ASP A 203 -17.82 12.96 14.67
CA ASP A 203 -19.22 13.29 15.03
C ASP A 203 -20.08 13.48 13.79
N ASP A 204 -19.59 14.25 12.83
CA ASP A 204 -20.27 14.50 11.56
C ASP A 204 -20.46 13.18 10.77
N ALA A 205 -19.49 12.28 10.83
CA ALA A 205 -19.58 10.95 10.20
C ALA A 205 -20.63 10.07 10.89
N LEU A 206 -20.64 10.04 12.21
CA LEU A 206 -21.59 9.21 12.97
C LEU A 206 -23.04 9.69 12.84
N ASP A 207 -23.26 10.99 12.69
CA ASP A 207 -24.59 11.57 12.45
C ASP A 207 -25.14 11.20 11.04
N ARG A 208 -24.29 10.69 10.14
CA ARG A 208 -24.67 10.19 8.79
C ARG A 208 -25.00 8.70 8.76
N LEU A 209 -24.74 7.97 9.84
CA LEU A 209 -24.99 6.52 9.87
C LEU A 209 -26.51 6.24 9.80
N PRO A 210 -26.91 5.15 9.12
CA PRO A 210 -28.31 4.79 9.02
C PRO A 210 -28.91 4.45 10.40
N ALA A 211 -30.20 4.74 10.57
CA ALA A 211 -30.95 4.34 11.73
C ALA A 211 -30.81 2.83 11.96
N GLY A 212 -30.50 2.41 13.18
CA GLY A 212 -30.32 0.97 13.51
C GLY A 212 -28.91 0.40 13.27
N HIS A 213 -27.92 1.24 12.88
CA HIS A 213 -26.52 0.78 12.77
C HIS A 213 -25.99 0.11 14.05
N GLY A 214 -26.50 0.51 15.23
CA GLY A 214 -26.12 -0.09 16.51
C GLY A 214 -24.73 0.36 16.99
N PHE A 215 -24.31 1.58 16.62
CA PHE A 215 -23.10 2.23 17.11
C PHE A 215 -23.15 2.34 18.66
N LYS A 216 -22.03 2.08 19.33
CA LYS A 216 -21.96 2.04 20.80
C LYS A 216 -21.13 3.19 21.36
N HIS A 217 -19.83 3.21 21.11
CA HIS A 217 -18.93 4.14 21.77
C HIS A 217 -17.88 4.76 20.87
N THR A 218 -17.58 6.05 21.13
CA THR A 218 -16.38 6.74 20.65
C THR A 218 -15.39 6.89 21.79
N VAL A 219 -14.17 6.41 21.61
CA VAL A 219 -13.05 6.63 22.53
C VAL A 219 -12.18 7.74 21.97
N VAL A 220 -11.93 8.78 22.78
CA VAL A 220 -11.24 9.99 22.32
C VAL A 220 -9.91 10.14 23.05
N LEU A 221 -8.81 9.98 22.31
CA LEU A 221 -7.47 10.33 22.78
C LEU A 221 -7.33 11.84 22.80
N ASN A 222 -7.30 12.41 23.99
CA ASN A 222 -7.22 13.83 24.23
C ASN A 222 -5.94 14.19 24.99
N THR A 223 -5.50 15.43 24.82
CA THR A 223 -4.42 16.06 25.60
C THR A 223 -5.02 17.03 26.63
N PRO A 224 -4.23 17.52 27.61
CA PRO A 224 -4.71 18.53 28.58
C PRO A 224 -5.23 19.83 27.95
N GLU A 225 -4.77 20.14 26.72
CA GLU A 225 -5.18 21.32 25.94
C GLU A 225 -6.54 21.13 25.27
N ASP A 226 -7.01 19.90 25.13
CA ASP A 226 -8.26 19.53 24.46
C ASP A 226 -9.49 19.65 25.36
N LYS A 227 -9.67 20.79 26.05
CA LYS A 227 -10.74 21.01 27.04
C LYS A 227 -12.12 21.29 26.42
N ASP A 228 -12.14 21.80 25.18
CA ASP A 228 -13.35 22.32 24.52
C ASP A 228 -13.92 21.32 23.49
N ILE A 229 -13.57 20.05 23.59
CA ILE A 229 -14.04 19.05 22.63
C ILE A 229 -15.49 18.67 22.95
N PRO A 230 -16.39 18.71 21.96
CA PRO A 230 -17.76 18.26 22.18
C PRO A 230 -17.79 16.75 22.46
N MET A 231 -18.35 16.38 23.61
CA MET A 231 -18.51 14.99 24.05
C MET A 231 -19.99 14.67 24.24
N LYS A 232 -20.53 13.71 23.48
CA LYS A 232 -21.93 13.26 23.60
C LYS A 232 -22.02 12.24 24.76
N ALA A 233 -22.76 12.59 25.80
CA ALA A 233 -22.95 11.74 26.98
C ALA A 233 -23.51 10.36 26.61
N GLY A 234 -23.01 9.30 27.24
CA GLY A 234 -23.41 7.90 27.01
C GLY A 234 -22.81 7.27 25.75
N ARG A 235 -22.31 8.06 24.79
CA ARG A 235 -21.64 7.60 23.56
C ARG A 235 -20.12 7.76 23.65
N ASP A 236 -19.66 8.93 24.07
CA ASP A 236 -18.24 9.30 24.04
C ASP A 236 -17.58 9.14 25.39
N MET A 237 -16.31 8.73 25.39
CA MET A 237 -15.47 8.66 26.59
C MET A 237 -14.08 9.18 26.30
N TYR A 238 -13.49 9.86 27.28
CA TYR A 238 -12.10 10.28 27.23
C TYR A 238 -11.15 9.09 27.36
N TRP A 239 -9.93 9.24 26.86
CA TRP A 239 -8.90 8.19 26.91
C TRP A 239 -8.62 7.69 28.32
N ALA A 240 -8.56 8.59 29.30
CA ALA A 240 -8.35 8.22 30.72
C ALA A 240 -9.47 7.32 31.23
N ASP A 241 -10.74 7.67 30.94
CA ASP A 241 -11.92 6.88 31.34
C ASP A 241 -11.95 5.52 30.65
N PHE A 242 -11.59 5.48 29.36
CA PHE A 242 -11.42 4.24 28.63
C PHE A 242 -10.37 3.34 29.28
N LEU A 243 -9.19 3.88 29.61
CA LEU A 243 -8.12 3.12 30.26
C LEU A 243 -8.50 2.64 31.66
N ALA A 244 -9.36 3.37 32.38
CA ALA A 244 -9.88 2.93 33.67
C ALA A 244 -10.81 1.72 33.54
N LYS A 245 -11.48 1.50 32.41
CA LYS A 245 -12.27 0.30 32.14
C LYS A 245 -11.46 -1.00 32.10
N ALA A 246 -10.13 -0.92 32.04
CA ALA A 246 -9.25 -2.08 32.12
C ALA A 246 -9.24 -2.73 33.50
N GLU A 247 -9.67 -2.01 34.56
CA GLU A 247 -9.67 -2.53 35.92
C GLU A 247 -10.57 -3.76 36.03
N GLY A 248 -10.03 -4.84 36.60
CA GLY A 248 -10.72 -6.12 36.72
C GLY A 248 -10.90 -6.92 35.38
N GLN A 249 -10.43 -6.39 34.26
CA GLN A 249 -10.53 -7.04 32.98
C GLN A 249 -9.25 -7.79 32.60
N ASN A 250 -9.41 -8.89 31.86
CA ASN A 250 -8.28 -9.66 31.34
C ASN A 250 -7.75 -9.02 30.06
N GLY A 251 -6.45 -8.72 29.98
CA GLY A 251 -5.73 -8.24 28.79
C GLY A 251 -5.05 -9.35 27.98
N ASP A 252 -5.33 -10.63 28.25
CA ASP A 252 -4.68 -11.74 27.58
C ASP A 252 -5.18 -11.95 26.15
N TYR A 253 -4.38 -12.66 25.36
CA TYR A 253 -4.67 -12.99 23.98
C TYR A 253 -5.72 -14.09 23.86
N VAL A 254 -6.33 -14.13 22.67
CA VAL A 254 -7.22 -15.23 22.23
C VAL A 254 -6.50 -16.05 21.16
N GLU A 255 -6.52 -17.36 21.29
CA GLU A 255 -6.05 -18.25 20.23
C GLU A 255 -7.04 -18.22 19.06
N MET A 256 -6.62 -17.59 17.96
CA MET A 256 -7.44 -17.44 16.76
C MET A 256 -7.28 -18.64 15.84
N GLU A 257 -8.38 -19.11 15.24
CA GLU A 257 -8.29 -20.02 14.10
C GLU A 257 -7.64 -19.26 12.93
N SER A 258 -6.89 -19.99 12.11
CA SER A 258 -6.05 -19.43 11.02
C SER A 258 -6.78 -18.44 10.11
N ASN A 259 -8.03 -18.72 9.77
CA ASN A 259 -8.81 -17.98 8.80
C ASN A 259 -9.80 -16.98 9.43
N GLU A 260 -9.76 -16.81 10.75
CA GLU A 260 -10.54 -15.75 11.39
C GLU A 260 -10.03 -14.36 11.00
N PRO A 261 -10.93 -13.37 10.78
CA PRO A 261 -10.57 -12.05 10.33
C PRO A 261 -9.65 -11.34 11.34
N LEU A 262 -8.62 -10.69 10.81
CA LEU A 262 -7.67 -9.85 11.55
C LEU A 262 -8.02 -8.38 11.42
N PHE A 263 -8.15 -7.92 10.19
CA PHE A 263 -8.52 -6.55 9.88
C PHE A 263 -9.32 -6.44 8.57
N LEU A 264 -9.97 -5.29 8.45
CA LEU A 264 -10.66 -4.86 7.25
C LEU A 264 -10.02 -3.56 6.77
N LEU A 265 -9.68 -3.50 5.49
CA LEU A 265 -9.10 -2.30 4.90
C LEU A 265 -9.90 -1.87 3.67
N PRO A 266 -10.61 -0.74 3.74
CA PRO A 266 -11.34 -0.20 2.60
C PRO A 266 -10.40 0.28 1.51
N THR A 267 -10.66 -0.14 0.26
CA THR A 267 -9.92 0.31 -0.93
C THR A 267 -10.77 1.21 -1.78
N SER A 268 -10.13 2.19 -2.42
CA SER A 268 -10.80 3.03 -3.42
C SER A 268 -11.04 2.20 -4.69
N GLY A 269 -12.29 1.78 -4.92
CA GLY A 269 -12.68 1.14 -6.17
C GLY A 269 -12.87 2.15 -7.30
N THR A 270 -12.94 1.65 -8.54
CA THR A 270 -13.36 2.43 -9.72
C THR A 270 -14.85 2.81 -9.69
N THR A 271 -15.62 2.23 -8.77
CA THR A 271 -17.05 2.48 -8.53
C THR A 271 -17.25 3.39 -7.32
N ALA A 272 -18.45 3.99 -7.20
CA ALA A 272 -18.79 4.99 -6.18
C ALA A 272 -18.65 4.54 -4.70
N LYS A 273 -18.67 3.22 -4.41
CA LYS A 273 -18.51 2.70 -3.04
C LYS A 273 -17.18 1.95 -2.86
N PRO A 274 -16.46 2.16 -1.73
CA PRO A 274 -15.24 1.43 -1.44
C PRO A 274 -15.49 -0.08 -1.37
N LYS A 275 -14.47 -0.87 -1.76
CA LYS A 275 -14.41 -2.31 -1.48
C LYS A 275 -13.72 -2.49 -0.12
N ILE A 276 -14.10 -3.50 0.63
CA ILE A 276 -13.42 -3.81 1.91
C ILE A 276 -12.68 -5.12 1.79
N SER A 277 -11.36 -5.02 1.64
CA SER A 277 -10.45 -6.17 1.69
C SER A 277 -10.40 -6.72 3.13
N MET A 278 -10.46 -8.04 3.27
CA MET A 278 -10.36 -8.73 4.55
C MET A 278 -9.07 -9.53 4.61
N GLN A 279 -8.34 -9.45 5.72
CA GLN A 279 -7.18 -10.28 5.97
C GLN A 279 -7.38 -11.13 7.22
N CYS A 280 -6.77 -12.34 7.21
CA CYS A 280 -6.88 -13.32 8.27
C CYS A 280 -5.58 -13.49 9.03
N HIS A 281 -5.64 -14.00 10.29
CA HIS A 281 -4.48 -14.07 11.17
C HIS A 281 -3.30 -14.87 10.59
N ALA A 282 -3.52 -16.09 10.09
CA ALA A 282 -2.43 -16.97 9.72
C ALA A 282 -1.81 -16.66 8.35
N GLY A 283 -2.61 -16.63 7.29
CA GLY A 283 -2.11 -16.40 5.94
C GLY A 283 -1.36 -15.07 5.84
N TYR A 284 -1.97 -14.02 6.38
CA TYR A 284 -1.36 -12.69 6.40
C TYR A 284 -0.01 -12.67 7.13
N GLN A 285 0.07 -13.18 8.38
CA GLN A 285 1.33 -13.10 9.13
C GLN A 285 2.46 -13.91 8.48
N VAL A 286 2.17 -15.08 7.91
CA VAL A 286 3.17 -15.89 7.21
C VAL A 286 3.66 -15.13 5.98
N TYR A 287 2.75 -14.57 5.19
CA TYR A 287 3.10 -13.88 3.95
C TYR A 287 3.93 -12.62 4.20
N VAL A 288 3.47 -11.73 5.09
CA VAL A 288 4.21 -10.48 5.36
C VAL A 288 5.57 -10.74 6.00
N TYR A 289 5.69 -11.80 6.82
CA TYR A 289 6.97 -12.26 7.34
C TYR A 289 7.88 -12.74 6.21
N CYS A 290 7.39 -13.60 5.32
CA CYS A 290 8.17 -14.13 4.20
C CYS A 290 8.62 -13.01 3.24
N MET A 291 7.72 -12.10 2.87
CA MET A 291 8.08 -10.97 2.02
C MET A 291 9.05 -10.02 2.71
N GLY A 292 8.88 -9.78 4.01
CA GLY A 292 9.84 -9.05 4.83
C GLY A 292 11.24 -9.65 4.75
N LYS A 293 11.35 -10.98 4.85
CA LYS A 293 12.62 -11.71 4.78
C LYS A 293 13.18 -11.82 3.36
N TRP A 294 12.36 -12.23 2.40
CA TRP A 294 12.82 -12.61 1.05
C TRP A 294 13.04 -11.40 0.14
N ILE A 295 12.17 -10.40 0.25
CA ILE A 295 12.18 -9.22 -0.63
C ILE A 295 12.87 -8.03 0.03
N TYR A 296 12.60 -7.78 1.33
CA TYR A 296 13.12 -6.59 2.02
C TYR A 296 14.31 -6.87 2.93
N ASN A 297 14.68 -8.14 3.11
CA ASN A 297 15.77 -8.59 3.99
C ASN A 297 15.64 -8.05 5.43
N LEU A 298 14.41 -8.02 5.95
CA LEU A 298 14.17 -7.61 7.34
C LEU A 298 14.80 -8.59 8.32
N ASN A 299 15.46 -8.07 9.32
CA ASN A 299 16.08 -8.84 10.38
C ASN A 299 16.05 -8.07 11.71
N ALA A 300 16.34 -8.77 12.81
CA ALA A 300 16.20 -8.19 14.15
C ALA A 300 17.15 -7.02 14.43
N SER A 301 18.21 -6.79 13.68
CA SER A 301 19.10 -5.63 13.88
C SER A 301 18.61 -4.37 13.19
N ASP A 302 17.59 -4.46 12.32
CA ASP A 302 17.12 -3.32 11.57
C ASP A 302 16.47 -2.24 12.44
N ILE A 303 16.74 -1.00 12.06
CA ILE A 303 15.94 0.17 12.33
C ILE A 303 15.25 0.53 11.01
N TRP A 304 13.96 0.25 10.95
CA TRP A 304 13.16 0.28 9.74
C TRP A 304 12.31 1.53 9.66
N PHE A 305 12.43 2.30 8.59
CA PHE A 305 11.65 3.49 8.35
C PHE A 305 10.76 3.30 7.12
N SER A 306 9.48 3.02 7.34
CA SER A 306 8.46 3.07 6.30
C SER A 306 7.75 4.41 6.35
N THR A 307 7.76 5.14 5.25
CA THR A 307 7.18 6.50 5.14
C THR A 307 5.66 6.49 4.92
N SER A 308 5.02 5.30 4.94
CA SER A 308 3.59 5.14 4.74
C SER A 308 2.80 5.30 6.04
N ASP A 309 1.54 5.71 5.92
CA ASP A 309 0.60 5.78 7.04
C ASP A 309 -0.09 4.43 7.29
N ILE A 310 -0.45 4.15 8.56
CA ILE A 310 -1.19 2.94 8.95
C ILE A 310 -2.60 2.85 8.34
N GLY A 311 -3.15 3.93 7.82
CA GLY A 311 -4.39 3.92 7.04
C GLY A 311 -4.29 3.20 5.70
N TRP A 312 -3.09 2.77 5.30
CA TRP A 312 -2.80 2.01 4.09
C TRP A 312 -2.26 0.63 4.42
N ILE A 313 -2.35 -0.30 3.45
CA ILE A 313 -1.84 -1.66 3.66
C ILE A 313 -0.33 -1.69 3.92
N VAL A 314 0.44 -0.77 3.33
CA VAL A 314 1.88 -0.64 3.61
C VAL A 314 2.11 -0.39 5.09
N GLY A 315 1.36 0.52 5.69
CA GLY A 315 1.45 0.83 7.11
C GLY A 315 1.10 -0.37 7.99
N HIS A 316 0.04 -1.11 7.68
CA HIS A 316 -0.29 -2.36 8.38
C HIS A 316 0.87 -3.34 8.30
N SER A 317 1.29 -3.66 7.07
CA SER A 317 2.26 -4.73 6.83
C SER A 317 3.68 -4.36 7.24
N TYR A 318 4.14 -3.13 6.94
CA TYR A 318 5.55 -2.77 7.03
C TYR A 318 5.89 -1.58 7.93
N ASN A 319 4.90 -0.99 8.63
CA ASN A 319 5.18 -0.16 9.81
C ASN A 319 4.91 -0.95 11.09
N VAL A 320 3.88 -1.83 11.11
CA VAL A 320 3.45 -2.51 12.33
C VAL A 320 3.82 -3.99 12.32
N TYR A 321 3.18 -4.82 11.48
CA TYR A 321 3.23 -6.27 11.67
C TYR A 321 4.56 -6.92 11.29
N ALA A 322 5.04 -6.76 10.05
CA ALA A 322 6.27 -7.44 9.62
C ALA A 322 7.51 -6.99 10.42
N PRO A 323 7.75 -5.68 10.68
CA PRO A 323 8.88 -5.28 11.50
C PRO A 323 8.86 -5.92 12.90
N LEU A 324 7.70 -5.94 13.57
CA LEU A 324 7.57 -6.57 14.88
C LEU A 324 7.75 -8.09 14.82
N LEU A 325 7.24 -8.77 13.80
CA LEU A 325 7.44 -10.20 13.59
C LEU A 325 8.93 -10.53 13.40
N HIS A 326 9.70 -9.69 12.72
CA HIS A 326 11.15 -9.84 12.58
C HIS A 326 11.95 -9.40 13.82
N GLY A 327 11.31 -8.71 14.76
CA GLY A 327 11.97 -8.15 15.93
C GLY A 327 12.79 -6.90 15.61
N CYS A 328 12.44 -6.17 14.56
CA CYS A 328 13.02 -4.88 14.19
C CYS A 328 12.62 -3.78 15.17
N THR A 329 13.29 -2.63 15.11
CA THR A 329 12.76 -1.35 15.58
C THR A 329 12.10 -0.68 14.39
N SER A 330 10.83 -0.26 14.51
CA SER A 330 10.11 0.45 13.44
C SER A 330 9.89 1.90 13.81
N ILE A 331 10.11 2.81 12.85
CA ILE A 331 9.84 4.24 13.03
C ILE A 331 8.42 4.53 12.56
N LEU A 332 7.63 5.15 13.43
CA LEU A 332 6.29 5.65 13.16
C LEU A 332 6.39 7.19 13.03
N TYR A 333 6.43 7.69 11.82
CA TYR A 333 6.59 9.10 11.55
C TYR A 333 5.27 9.76 11.14
N GLU A 334 4.78 10.71 11.96
CA GLU A 334 3.66 11.59 11.63
C GLU A 334 4.19 12.87 10.98
N GLY A 335 4.04 13.01 9.67
CA GLY A 335 4.52 14.20 8.97
C GLY A 335 4.72 14.00 7.46
N THR A 336 5.22 15.04 6.81
CA THR A 336 5.58 15.03 5.39
C THR A 336 7.10 15.18 5.22
N PRO A 337 7.67 14.79 4.05
CA PRO A 337 9.13 14.80 3.86
C PRO A 337 9.74 16.22 3.86
N ASP A 338 8.90 17.23 3.63
CA ASP A 338 9.29 18.60 3.32
C ASP A 338 8.76 19.63 4.32
N TYR A 339 8.20 19.21 5.46
CA TYR A 339 7.70 20.11 6.50
C TYR A 339 8.07 19.61 7.91
N PRO A 340 8.51 20.51 8.82
CA PRO A 340 8.71 21.96 8.65
C PRO A 340 9.93 22.36 7.82
N LYS A 341 10.80 21.40 7.47
CA LYS A 341 12.00 21.61 6.65
C LYS A 341 12.02 20.61 5.51
N ASN A 342 12.71 20.96 4.41
CA ASN A 342 12.82 20.12 3.22
C ASN A 342 13.78 18.92 3.35
N ASP A 343 14.35 18.70 4.53
CA ASP A 343 15.28 17.62 4.86
C ASP A 343 14.78 16.67 5.96
N MET A 344 13.49 16.78 6.35
CA MET A 344 12.93 16.06 7.50
C MET A 344 13.15 14.55 7.46
N TRP A 345 12.98 13.91 6.31
CA TRP A 345 13.20 12.45 6.24
C TRP A 345 14.67 12.09 6.37
N TYR A 346 15.58 12.92 5.83
CA TYR A 346 17.02 12.70 5.97
C TYR A 346 17.46 12.88 7.42
N ASP A 347 16.91 13.87 8.12
CA ASP A 347 17.13 14.06 9.56
C ASP A 347 16.65 12.86 10.40
N VAL A 348 15.48 12.31 10.11
CA VAL A 348 14.97 11.08 10.76
C VAL A 348 15.92 9.90 10.50
N ILE A 349 16.41 9.74 9.27
CA ILE A 349 17.33 8.68 8.87
C ILE A 349 18.64 8.78 9.66
N GLU A 350 19.26 9.96 9.67
CA GLU A 350 20.53 10.21 10.37
C GLU A 350 20.40 10.00 11.88
N ARG A 351 19.43 10.67 12.52
CA ARG A 351 19.21 10.65 13.96
C ARG A 351 18.99 9.24 14.53
N ASN A 352 18.30 8.42 13.77
CA ASN A 352 17.94 7.07 14.20
C ASN A 352 18.84 5.98 13.63
N HIS A 353 19.84 6.33 12.82
CA HIS A 353 20.68 5.37 12.10
C HIS A 353 19.85 4.32 11.35
N VAL A 354 18.89 4.76 10.54
CA VAL A 354 17.98 3.92 9.77
C VAL A 354 18.76 2.98 8.85
N THR A 355 18.45 1.68 8.89
CA THR A 355 19.12 0.66 8.08
C THR A 355 18.37 0.28 6.82
N GLY A 356 17.05 0.51 6.78
CA GLY A 356 16.21 0.21 5.63
C GLY A 356 15.03 1.16 5.53
N ILE A 357 14.74 1.57 4.31
CA ILE A 357 13.68 2.53 4.01
C ILE A 357 12.63 1.87 3.11
N PHE A 358 11.35 2.09 3.42
CA PHE A 358 10.24 1.81 2.52
C PHE A 358 9.55 3.12 2.16
N THR A 359 9.54 3.46 0.89
CA THR A 359 8.94 4.70 0.41
C THR A 359 8.08 4.49 -0.85
N SER A 360 7.59 5.56 -1.45
CA SER A 360 6.82 5.54 -2.69
C SER A 360 7.49 6.39 -3.77
N PRO A 361 7.21 6.14 -5.05
CA PRO A 361 7.69 7.01 -6.14
C PRO A 361 7.29 8.46 -5.94
N THR A 362 6.08 8.73 -5.43
CA THR A 362 5.64 10.08 -5.07
C THR A 362 6.50 10.70 -3.97
N GLY A 363 6.90 9.92 -2.95
CA GLY A 363 7.82 10.37 -1.90
C GLY A 363 9.19 10.76 -2.48
N ILE A 364 9.75 9.91 -3.35
CA ILE A 364 11.03 10.19 -4.04
C ILE A 364 10.93 11.46 -4.89
N ARG A 365 9.87 11.61 -5.69
CA ARG A 365 9.66 12.84 -6.50
C ARG A 365 9.47 14.07 -5.63
N GLY A 366 8.81 13.93 -4.47
CA GLY A 366 8.67 15.01 -3.49
C GLY A 366 10.02 15.51 -2.98
N LEU A 367 10.93 14.60 -2.63
CA LEU A 367 12.31 14.93 -2.24
C LEU A 367 13.10 15.56 -3.40
N ALA A 368 12.96 15.01 -4.61
CA ALA A 368 13.68 15.50 -5.80
C ALA A 368 13.36 16.95 -6.16
N ARG A 369 12.16 17.46 -5.82
CA ARG A 369 11.81 18.89 -6.00
C ARG A 369 12.71 19.84 -5.26
N SER A 370 13.29 19.41 -4.14
CA SER A 370 14.23 20.20 -3.34
C SER A 370 15.69 20.04 -3.78
N GLY A 371 15.94 19.18 -4.78
CA GLY A 371 17.29 18.82 -5.22
C GLY A 371 18.00 17.89 -4.24
N VAL A 372 19.29 17.62 -4.48
CA VAL A 372 20.09 16.68 -3.68
C VAL A 372 20.72 17.36 -2.44
N GLU A 373 20.82 18.68 -2.42
CA GLU A 373 21.50 19.42 -1.34
C GLU A 373 20.93 19.16 0.07
N PRO A 374 19.60 18.99 0.27
CA PRO A 374 19.08 18.57 1.58
C PRO A 374 19.68 17.24 2.05
N ALA A 375 19.80 16.24 1.17
CA ALA A 375 20.35 14.92 1.50
C ALA A 375 21.83 14.99 1.90
N ARG A 376 22.62 15.84 1.21
CA ARG A 376 24.08 15.99 1.46
C ARG A 376 24.42 16.59 2.82
N LYS A 377 23.45 17.15 3.53
CA LYS A 377 23.64 17.71 4.88
C LYS A 377 23.61 16.64 5.97
N HIS A 378 23.21 15.41 5.62
CA HIS A 378 22.94 14.33 6.56
C HIS A 378 23.82 13.11 6.30
N ASP A 379 24.17 12.39 7.35
CA ASP A 379 24.84 11.09 7.24
C ASP A 379 23.82 9.98 6.97
N LEU A 380 23.78 9.52 5.73
CA LEU A 380 22.91 8.41 5.27
C LEU A 380 23.64 7.07 5.23
N SER A 381 24.88 6.96 5.76
CA SER A 381 25.74 5.77 5.66
C SER A 381 25.18 4.53 6.36
N SER A 382 24.25 4.70 7.29
CA SER A 382 23.58 3.59 7.97
C SER A 382 22.61 2.82 7.06
N VAL A 383 22.08 3.47 6.00
CA VAL A 383 21.11 2.88 5.09
C VAL A 383 21.75 1.79 4.25
N GLN A 384 21.13 0.62 4.22
CA GLN A 384 21.61 -0.55 3.47
C GLN A 384 20.76 -0.82 2.23
N ARG A 385 19.50 -0.36 2.21
CA ARG A 385 18.55 -0.57 1.12
C ARG A 385 17.38 0.39 1.18
N VAL A 386 16.85 0.68 0.01
CA VAL A 386 15.55 1.33 -0.15
C VAL A 386 14.65 0.40 -0.96
N VAL A 387 13.40 0.25 -0.50
CA VAL A 387 12.36 -0.44 -1.26
C VAL A 387 11.24 0.56 -1.58
N CYS A 388 10.68 0.47 -2.77
CA CYS A 388 9.71 1.42 -3.30
C CYS A 388 8.49 0.70 -3.86
N ALA A 389 7.29 1.19 -3.56
CA ALA A 389 6.05 0.67 -4.11
C ALA A 389 4.91 1.71 -4.12
N GLY A 390 3.81 1.33 -4.77
CA GLY A 390 2.55 2.10 -4.81
C GLY A 390 2.22 2.63 -6.19
N GLU A 391 3.22 2.91 -6.99
CA GLU A 391 3.17 3.31 -8.40
C GLU A 391 4.38 2.71 -9.10
N VAL A 392 4.44 2.80 -10.43
CA VAL A 392 5.69 2.48 -11.16
C VAL A 392 6.75 3.53 -10.82
N LEU A 393 7.91 3.07 -10.35
CA LEU A 393 9.06 3.94 -10.13
C LEU A 393 9.72 4.25 -11.49
N ASN A 394 9.47 5.44 -12.02
CA ASN A 394 10.04 5.80 -13.30
C ASN A 394 11.58 5.86 -13.27
N PRO A 395 12.24 5.58 -14.41
CA PRO A 395 13.71 5.54 -14.48
C PRO A 395 14.40 6.83 -14.02
N ALA A 396 13.81 7.99 -14.28
CA ALA A 396 14.42 9.28 -13.89
C ALA A 396 14.43 9.47 -12.37
N ALA A 397 13.31 9.18 -11.69
CA ALA A 397 13.23 9.25 -10.22
C ALA A 397 14.12 8.18 -9.56
N TRP A 398 14.16 6.97 -10.13
CA TRP A 398 15.06 5.91 -9.68
C TRP A 398 16.51 6.36 -9.78
N LYS A 399 16.93 6.87 -10.97
CA LYS A 399 18.29 7.33 -11.22
C LYS A 399 18.70 8.43 -10.25
N TRP A 400 17.85 9.43 -10.06
CA TRP A 400 18.11 10.52 -9.11
C TRP A 400 18.34 9.97 -7.69
N PHE A 401 17.48 9.08 -7.22
CA PHE A 401 17.58 8.56 -5.85
C PHE A 401 18.75 7.59 -5.67
N GLN A 402 18.95 6.69 -6.65
CA GLN A 402 20.03 5.71 -6.64
C GLN A 402 21.42 6.36 -6.81
N GLU A 403 21.58 7.27 -7.78
CA GLU A 403 22.87 7.80 -8.19
C GLU A 403 23.24 9.07 -7.43
N GLU A 404 22.31 10.02 -7.27
CA GLU A 404 22.63 11.33 -6.69
C GLU A 404 22.46 11.36 -5.17
N VAL A 405 21.43 10.69 -4.61
CA VAL A 405 21.22 10.66 -3.16
C VAL A 405 22.08 9.58 -2.51
N PHE A 406 22.06 8.37 -3.02
CA PHE A 406 22.79 7.24 -2.45
C PHE A 406 24.10 6.87 -3.17
N GLU A 407 24.51 7.62 -4.20
CA GLU A 407 25.83 7.49 -4.88
C GLU A 407 26.12 6.04 -5.33
N ASN A 408 25.09 5.27 -5.71
CA ASN A 408 25.18 3.85 -6.04
C ASN A 408 25.71 2.93 -4.93
N LYS A 409 25.75 3.39 -3.68
CA LYS A 409 26.28 2.60 -2.55
C LYS A 409 25.30 1.54 -2.05
N ILE A 410 24.01 1.72 -2.27
CA ILE A 410 22.94 0.81 -1.83
C ILE A 410 21.91 0.61 -2.93
N PRO A 411 21.16 -0.51 -2.94
CA PRO A 411 20.12 -0.72 -3.94
C PRO A 411 18.83 0.06 -3.61
N VAL A 412 18.23 0.67 -4.65
CA VAL A 412 16.86 1.17 -4.66
C VAL A 412 16.02 0.19 -5.48
N VAL A 413 15.16 -0.57 -4.82
CA VAL A 413 14.41 -1.69 -5.41
C VAL A 413 12.94 -1.33 -5.55
N ASP A 414 12.41 -1.41 -6.77
CA ASP A 414 10.97 -1.28 -7.03
C ASP A 414 10.25 -2.61 -6.89
N HIS A 415 8.98 -2.59 -6.49
CA HIS A 415 8.14 -3.77 -6.42
C HIS A 415 6.66 -3.41 -6.52
N MET A 416 5.84 -4.37 -6.95
CA MET A 416 4.42 -4.19 -7.18
C MET A 416 3.58 -5.08 -6.25
N TRP A 417 2.51 -4.52 -5.72
CA TRP A 417 1.49 -5.19 -4.94
C TRP A 417 0.23 -4.34 -4.77
N GLN A 418 -0.77 -4.92 -4.13
CA GLN A 418 -2.08 -4.31 -3.92
C GLN A 418 -2.51 -4.46 -2.46
N THR A 419 -3.52 -3.72 -2.03
CA THR A 419 -4.13 -3.89 -0.71
C THR A 419 -4.60 -5.33 -0.51
N GLU A 420 -5.15 -5.92 -1.55
CA GLU A 420 -5.67 -7.27 -1.58
C GLU A 420 -4.59 -8.36 -1.44
N THR A 421 -3.33 -8.03 -1.70
CA THR A 421 -2.21 -9.00 -1.70
C THR A 421 -1.31 -8.93 -0.47
N SER A 422 -1.53 -7.98 0.45
CA SER A 422 -0.84 -7.80 1.74
C SER A 422 0.67 -7.51 1.66
N GLY A 423 1.31 -7.84 0.58
CA GLY A 423 2.75 -7.67 0.33
C GLY A 423 3.10 -7.85 -1.14
N ALA A 424 4.39 -7.78 -1.46
CA ALA A 424 4.91 -7.82 -2.81
C ALA A 424 4.50 -9.09 -3.56
N ILE A 425 3.91 -8.94 -4.75
CA ILE A 425 3.62 -10.05 -5.66
C ILE A 425 4.60 -10.09 -6.84
N ILE A 426 5.15 -8.93 -7.21
CA ILE A 426 6.26 -8.80 -8.13
C ILE A 426 7.35 -8.01 -7.41
N GLY A 427 8.59 -8.48 -7.42
CA GLY A 427 9.70 -7.82 -6.72
C GLY A 427 11.05 -8.49 -6.97
N ASN A 428 12.13 -7.74 -6.78
CA ASN A 428 13.48 -8.29 -6.79
C ASN A 428 13.72 -9.01 -5.45
N PRO A 429 14.15 -10.27 -5.42
CA PRO A 429 14.33 -11.06 -4.20
C PRO A 429 15.61 -10.67 -3.44
N TYR A 430 15.74 -9.42 -3.04
CA TYR A 430 16.93 -8.84 -2.42
C TYR A 430 17.41 -9.65 -1.20
N GLY A 431 16.48 -10.12 -0.35
CA GLY A 431 16.84 -10.88 0.86
C GLY A 431 17.28 -12.34 0.60
N LEU A 432 17.06 -12.86 -0.60
CA LEU A 432 17.51 -14.19 -1.01
C LEU A 432 18.74 -14.13 -1.94
N GLY A 433 18.86 -13.06 -2.69
CA GLY A 433 19.91 -12.83 -3.68
C GLY A 433 19.36 -12.02 -4.85
N MET A 434 19.87 -10.80 -4.97
CA MET A 434 19.34 -9.79 -5.90
C MET A 434 19.73 -10.12 -7.34
N ALA A 435 18.77 -9.97 -8.26
CA ALA A 435 19.03 -9.84 -9.69
C ALA A 435 19.43 -8.40 -10.04
N PRO A 436 20.09 -8.16 -11.17
CA PRO A 436 20.37 -6.80 -11.65
C PRO A 436 19.09 -5.94 -11.68
N ILE A 437 19.17 -4.69 -11.28
CA ILE A 437 18.02 -3.78 -11.31
C ILE A 437 17.88 -3.23 -12.74
N LYS A 438 16.67 -3.32 -13.29
CA LYS A 438 16.26 -2.62 -14.51
C LYS A 438 15.34 -1.47 -14.12
N PRO A 439 15.77 -0.20 -14.20
CA PRO A 439 14.95 0.94 -13.79
C PRO A 439 13.60 0.99 -14.52
N GLY A 440 12.51 1.08 -13.78
CA GLY A 440 11.14 1.05 -14.31
C GLY A 440 10.48 -0.32 -14.31
N SER A 441 11.23 -1.41 -14.03
CA SER A 441 10.68 -2.75 -13.87
C SER A 441 10.57 -3.12 -12.39
N ALA A 442 9.46 -3.78 -12.02
CA ALA A 442 9.29 -4.35 -10.69
C ALA A 442 9.97 -5.74 -10.52
N ALA A 443 10.74 -6.20 -11.49
CA ALA A 443 11.45 -7.46 -11.56
C ALA A 443 10.53 -8.70 -11.79
N PHE A 444 10.44 -9.65 -10.84
CA PHE A 444 9.86 -10.98 -11.06
C PHE A 444 8.68 -11.24 -10.12
N PRO A 445 7.78 -12.20 -10.43
CA PRO A 445 6.88 -12.74 -9.42
C PRO A 445 7.66 -13.14 -8.17
N THR A 446 7.15 -12.82 -6.98
CA THR A 446 7.84 -13.18 -5.73
C THR A 446 7.75 -14.69 -5.47
N PRO A 447 8.67 -15.30 -4.70
CA PRO A 447 8.61 -16.72 -4.42
C PRO A 447 7.25 -17.16 -3.84
N GLY A 448 6.66 -18.21 -4.40
CA GLY A 448 5.35 -18.71 -4.02
C GLY A 448 4.16 -17.96 -4.63
N VAL A 449 4.38 -16.91 -5.41
CA VAL A 449 3.32 -16.27 -6.21
C VAL A 449 3.40 -16.77 -7.65
N ILE A 450 2.36 -17.47 -8.09
CA ILE A 450 2.27 -18.00 -9.45
C ILE A 450 1.48 -16.99 -10.30
N ALA A 451 2.22 -16.07 -10.90
CA ALA A 451 1.67 -15.01 -11.75
C ALA A 451 1.93 -15.27 -13.23
N ASP A 452 1.05 -14.75 -14.08
CA ASP A 452 1.18 -14.79 -15.52
C ASP A 452 0.67 -13.50 -16.18
N ILE A 453 1.05 -13.26 -17.42
CA ILE A 453 0.53 -12.19 -18.27
C ILE A 453 -0.28 -12.86 -19.37
N VAL A 454 -1.58 -12.55 -19.43
CA VAL A 454 -2.51 -13.25 -20.33
C VAL A 454 -3.29 -12.27 -21.21
N ASP A 455 -3.78 -12.77 -22.35
CA ASP A 455 -4.78 -12.06 -23.13
C ASP A 455 -6.11 -12.04 -22.38
N GLU A 456 -6.70 -10.86 -22.22
CA GLU A 456 -7.94 -10.68 -21.43
C GLU A 456 -9.20 -11.31 -22.08
N LYS A 457 -9.13 -11.72 -23.36
CA LYS A 457 -10.26 -12.27 -24.11
C LYS A 457 -10.31 -13.78 -24.03
N ASP A 458 -9.18 -14.46 -24.25
CA ASP A 458 -9.10 -15.91 -24.38
C ASP A 458 -8.27 -16.60 -23.28
N GLY A 459 -7.54 -15.82 -22.46
CA GLY A 459 -6.74 -16.34 -21.34
C GLY A 459 -5.42 -16.98 -21.77
N ARG A 460 -5.03 -16.85 -23.04
CA ARG A 460 -3.75 -17.36 -23.53
C ARG A 460 -2.59 -16.65 -22.83
N SER A 461 -1.65 -17.42 -22.32
CA SER A 461 -0.38 -16.90 -21.81
C SER A 461 0.38 -16.18 -22.93
N LEU A 462 0.87 -14.99 -22.64
CA LEU A 462 1.55 -14.13 -23.61
C LEU A 462 3.06 -14.32 -23.56
N GLY A 463 3.69 -14.25 -24.72
CA GLY A 463 5.13 -14.36 -24.88
C GLY A 463 5.88 -13.06 -24.55
N VAL A 464 7.20 -13.09 -24.76
CA VAL A 464 8.09 -11.94 -24.57
C VAL A 464 7.67 -10.77 -25.44
N GLY A 465 7.52 -9.58 -24.84
CA GLY A 465 7.14 -8.33 -25.49
C GLY A 465 5.65 -8.22 -25.86
N GLU A 466 4.84 -9.24 -25.59
CA GLU A 466 3.39 -9.16 -25.77
C GLU A 466 2.73 -8.51 -24.54
N LYS A 467 1.90 -7.49 -24.78
CA LYS A 467 1.18 -6.77 -23.70
C LYS A 467 -0.15 -7.44 -23.39
N GLY A 468 -0.38 -7.73 -22.12
CA GLY A 468 -1.61 -8.31 -21.60
C GLY A 468 -1.97 -7.80 -20.22
N VAL A 469 -2.68 -8.61 -19.46
CA VAL A 469 -3.07 -8.30 -18.09
C VAL A 469 -2.40 -9.27 -17.11
N LEU A 470 -1.94 -8.72 -15.96
CA LEU A 470 -1.38 -9.53 -14.89
C LEU A 470 -2.48 -10.32 -14.19
N VAL A 471 -2.26 -11.62 -14.06
CA VAL A 471 -3.12 -12.52 -13.31
C VAL A 471 -2.31 -13.36 -12.32
N ILE A 472 -2.95 -13.82 -11.26
CA ILE A 472 -2.39 -14.78 -10.32
C ILE A 472 -3.21 -16.07 -10.44
N THR A 473 -2.55 -17.15 -10.83
CA THR A 473 -3.22 -18.41 -11.18
C THR A 473 -3.49 -19.32 -10.00
N LYS A 474 -2.84 -19.08 -8.84
CA LYS A 474 -3.07 -19.82 -7.60
C LYS A 474 -3.16 -18.85 -6.41
N PRO A 475 -4.19 -18.97 -5.54
CA PRO A 475 -4.23 -18.21 -4.29
C PRO A 475 -2.99 -18.47 -3.43
N PHE A 476 -2.43 -17.44 -2.82
CA PHE A 476 -1.30 -17.53 -1.89
C PHE A 476 -1.70 -16.95 -0.51
N PRO A 477 -0.94 -17.21 0.57
CA PRO A 477 -1.38 -16.88 1.94
C PRO A 477 -1.69 -15.41 2.20
N GLY A 478 -1.06 -14.47 1.47
CA GLY A 478 -1.28 -13.03 1.61
C GLY A 478 -2.41 -12.46 0.79
N LEU A 479 -3.01 -13.26 -0.11
CA LEU A 479 -4.14 -12.80 -0.92
C LEU A 479 -5.40 -12.72 -0.06
N THR A 480 -6.17 -11.63 -0.22
CA THR A 480 -7.47 -11.49 0.46
C THR A 480 -8.39 -12.65 0.09
N PRO A 481 -8.92 -13.41 1.06
CA PRO A 481 -9.75 -14.57 0.75
C PRO A 481 -11.19 -14.19 0.35
N ASN A 482 -11.61 -12.95 0.62
CA ASN A 482 -12.92 -12.42 0.26
C ASN A 482 -12.97 -10.90 0.43
N LEU A 483 -14.01 -10.24 -0.13
CA LEU A 483 -14.43 -8.90 0.25
C LEU A 483 -15.46 -8.98 1.37
N TRP A 484 -15.29 -8.18 2.41
CA TRP A 484 -16.21 -8.14 3.54
C TRP A 484 -17.59 -7.64 3.12
N GLY A 485 -18.61 -8.48 3.37
CA GLY A 485 -20.00 -8.14 3.05
C GLY A 485 -20.37 -8.16 1.56
N ASP A 486 -19.42 -8.45 0.66
CA ASP A 486 -19.67 -8.40 -0.78
C ASP A 486 -18.97 -9.55 -1.57
N PRO A 487 -19.34 -10.81 -1.31
CA PRO A 487 -18.71 -11.96 -1.95
C PRO A 487 -18.98 -12.02 -3.47
N GLU A 488 -20.10 -11.48 -3.92
CA GLU A 488 -20.43 -11.45 -5.35
C GLU A 488 -19.49 -10.50 -6.11
N ARG A 489 -19.23 -9.34 -5.54
CA ARG A 489 -18.24 -8.39 -6.12
C ARG A 489 -16.82 -8.96 -6.07
N TYR A 490 -16.47 -9.76 -5.05
CA TYR A 490 -15.20 -10.49 -5.03
C TYR A 490 -15.06 -11.41 -6.23
N ARG A 491 -16.11 -12.18 -6.53
CA ARG A 491 -16.15 -13.08 -7.67
C ARG A 491 -16.05 -12.31 -9.00
N THR A 492 -16.90 -11.29 -9.18
CA THR A 492 -17.02 -10.59 -10.47
C THR A 492 -15.84 -9.66 -10.78
N ASP A 493 -15.29 -8.97 -9.78
CA ASP A 493 -14.23 -7.98 -9.99
C ASP A 493 -12.82 -8.59 -10.04
N TYR A 494 -12.62 -9.77 -9.40
CA TYR A 494 -11.29 -10.36 -9.27
C TYR A 494 -11.11 -11.73 -9.92
N TRP A 495 -12.17 -12.54 -10.02
CA TRP A 495 -12.04 -13.92 -10.50
C TRP A 495 -12.74 -14.18 -11.84
N GLU A 496 -13.66 -13.32 -12.20
CA GLU A 496 -14.41 -13.37 -13.46
C GLU A 496 -14.42 -11.98 -14.14
N ALA A 497 -13.40 -11.15 -13.88
CA ALA A 497 -13.36 -9.77 -14.34
C ALA A 497 -13.31 -9.62 -15.87
N ARG A 498 -12.72 -10.61 -16.55
CA ARG A 498 -12.63 -10.64 -18.02
C ARG A 498 -12.89 -12.09 -18.49
N PRO A 499 -13.37 -12.30 -19.73
CA PRO A 499 -13.61 -13.66 -20.23
C PRO A 499 -12.38 -14.57 -20.13
N GLY A 500 -11.22 -14.09 -20.53
CA GLY A 500 -9.95 -14.84 -20.50
C GLY A 500 -9.32 -14.97 -19.11
N THR A 501 -9.80 -14.26 -18.07
CA THR A 501 -9.23 -14.34 -16.72
C THR A 501 -10.07 -15.17 -15.75
N LYS A 502 -11.11 -15.85 -16.23
CA LYS A 502 -11.98 -16.65 -15.39
C LYS A 502 -11.21 -17.74 -14.66
N GLY A 503 -11.35 -17.78 -13.34
CA GLY A 503 -10.65 -18.73 -12.48
C GLY A 503 -9.24 -18.30 -12.05
N MET A 504 -8.77 -17.13 -12.50
CA MET A 504 -7.52 -16.51 -12.10
C MET A 504 -7.81 -15.19 -11.40
N TYR A 505 -7.00 -14.83 -10.39
CA TYR A 505 -7.12 -13.53 -9.75
C TYR A 505 -6.63 -12.43 -10.69
N TYR A 506 -7.51 -11.54 -11.07
CA TYR A 506 -7.26 -10.41 -11.97
C TYR A 506 -6.71 -9.22 -11.18
N ALA A 507 -5.44 -8.89 -11.38
CA ALA A 507 -4.81 -7.74 -10.70
C ALA A 507 -5.29 -6.39 -11.24
N GLY A 508 -5.79 -6.35 -12.47
CA GLY A 508 -6.26 -5.12 -13.12
C GLY A 508 -5.15 -4.23 -13.66
N ASP A 509 -3.93 -4.74 -13.74
CA ASP A 509 -2.76 -4.02 -14.24
C ASP A 509 -2.33 -4.60 -15.58
N ALA A 510 -2.05 -3.69 -16.54
CA ALA A 510 -1.47 -4.07 -17.83
C ALA A 510 0.03 -4.24 -17.69
N ALA A 511 0.55 -5.33 -18.24
CA ALA A 511 1.97 -5.67 -18.14
C ALA A 511 2.49 -6.38 -19.39
N GLU A 512 3.82 -6.43 -19.50
CA GLU A 512 4.55 -7.25 -20.45
C GLU A 512 5.77 -7.88 -19.79
N ARG A 513 6.32 -8.93 -20.39
CA ARG A 513 7.55 -9.60 -19.95
C ARG A 513 8.65 -9.39 -20.97
N ASP A 514 9.85 -9.00 -20.54
CA ASP A 514 11.00 -8.92 -21.42
C ASP A 514 11.71 -10.28 -21.58
N ALA A 515 12.73 -10.33 -22.45
CA ALA A 515 13.49 -11.54 -22.75
C ALA A 515 14.24 -12.13 -21.53
N ASP A 516 14.51 -11.32 -20.52
CA ASP A 516 15.15 -11.74 -19.27
C ASP A 516 14.12 -12.14 -18.19
N GLY A 517 12.82 -12.07 -18.49
CA GLY A 517 11.73 -12.42 -17.60
C GLY A 517 11.27 -11.30 -16.66
N TYR A 518 11.82 -10.09 -16.77
CA TYR A 518 11.38 -8.94 -15.97
C TYR A 518 9.99 -8.49 -16.42
N ILE A 519 9.15 -8.14 -15.42
CA ILE A 519 7.81 -7.63 -15.65
C ILE A 519 7.82 -6.11 -15.64
N TRP A 520 7.23 -5.53 -16.69
CA TRP A 520 7.06 -4.10 -16.89
C TRP A 520 5.58 -3.75 -16.87
N PHE A 521 5.23 -2.71 -16.13
CA PHE A 521 3.84 -2.26 -16.01
C PHE A 521 3.56 -1.06 -16.90
N ALA A 522 2.48 -1.16 -17.69
CA ALA A 522 2.00 -0.09 -18.57
C ALA A 522 0.88 0.77 -17.89
N GLY A 523 0.51 0.46 -16.66
CA GLY A 523 -0.55 1.11 -15.90
C GLY A 523 -1.76 0.21 -15.67
N ARG A 524 -2.88 0.81 -15.28
CA ARG A 524 -4.14 0.08 -15.13
C ARG A 524 -4.65 -0.40 -16.49
N ALA A 525 -5.16 -1.63 -16.54
CA ALA A 525 -5.68 -2.21 -17.79
C ALA A 525 -6.88 -1.43 -18.38
N ASP A 526 -7.67 -0.78 -17.50
CA ASP A 526 -8.79 0.09 -17.86
C ASP A 526 -8.37 1.52 -18.25
N GLU A 527 -7.12 1.90 -18.01
CA GLU A 527 -6.53 3.19 -18.40
C GLU A 527 -5.65 3.11 -19.66
N VAL A 528 -5.39 1.91 -20.17
CA VAL A 528 -4.60 1.71 -21.41
C VAL A 528 -5.33 2.34 -22.60
N MET A 529 -4.65 3.25 -23.30
CA MET A 529 -5.18 3.95 -24.46
C MET A 529 -5.15 3.05 -25.72
N LYS A 530 -6.19 3.16 -26.55
CA LYS A 530 -6.30 2.45 -27.82
C LYS A 530 -6.10 3.44 -28.98
N ILE A 531 -4.85 3.74 -29.30
CA ILE A 531 -4.49 4.70 -30.36
C ILE A 531 -4.22 3.94 -31.66
N ALA A 532 -5.03 4.14 -32.69
CA ALA A 532 -4.88 3.52 -34.01
C ALA A 532 -4.61 1.99 -33.93
N ALA A 533 -5.42 1.26 -33.12
CA ALA A 533 -5.33 -0.17 -32.85
C ALA A 533 -4.14 -0.63 -31.96
N HIS A 534 -3.27 0.28 -31.54
CA HIS A 534 -2.19 -0.03 -30.60
C HIS A 534 -2.64 0.22 -29.14
N ARG A 535 -2.22 -0.68 -28.24
CA ARG A 535 -2.44 -0.55 -26.79
C ARG A 535 -1.23 0.15 -26.19
N ILE A 536 -1.42 1.38 -25.74
CA ILE A 536 -0.37 2.23 -25.19
C ILE A 536 -0.72 2.58 -23.75
N GLY A 537 0.20 2.25 -22.84
CA GLY A 537 0.04 2.56 -21.43
C GLY A 537 0.16 4.06 -21.16
N THR A 538 -0.69 4.59 -20.28
CA THR A 538 -0.58 5.98 -19.85
C THR A 538 0.78 6.27 -19.22
N ILE A 539 1.29 5.31 -18.44
CA ILE A 539 2.59 5.40 -17.77
C ILE A 539 3.76 5.50 -18.76
N GLU A 540 3.67 4.85 -19.91
CA GLU A 540 4.71 4.92 -20.95
C GLU A 540 4.86 6.36 -21.48
N VAL A 541 3.74 7.05 -21.71
CA VAL A 541 3.73 8.44 -22.17
C VAL A 541 4.15 9.39 -21.05
N GLU A 542 3.71 9.13 -19.81
CA GLU A 542 4.13 9.88 -18.62
C GLU A 542 5.64 9.80 -18.41
N ASN A 543 6.23 8.62 -18.55
CA ASN A 543 7.68 8.42 -18.46
C ASN A 543 8.44 9.19 -19.53
N ALA A 544 7.93 9.20 -20.78
CA ALA A 544 8.50 10.00 -21.83
C ALA A 544 8.45 11.50 -21.52
N LEU A 545 7.33 12.01 -20.97
CA LEU A 545 7.22 13.41 -20.54
C LEU A 545 8.19 13.73 -19.41
N VAL A 546 8.25 12.88 -18.36
CA VAL A 546 9.10 13.09 -17.17
C VAL A 546 10.60 12.95 -17.51
N SER A 547 10.97 12.28 -18.59
CA SER A 547 12.37 12.26 -19.05
C SER A 547 12.87 13.61 -19.59
N HIS A 548 11.97 14.55 -19.85
CA HIS A 548 12.33 15.92 -20.25
C HIS A 548 12.68 16.79 -19.02
N PRO A 549 13.79 17.56 -19.04
CA PRO A 549 14.26 18.36 -17.87
C PRO A 549 13.23 19.35 -17.31
N ALA A 550 12.31 19.82 -18.14
CA ALA A 550 11.27 20.76 -17.72
C ALA A 550 10.14 20.09 -16.89
N VAL A 551 10.02 18.77 -16.88
CA VAL A 551 8.86 18.06 -16.32
C VAL A 551 9.22 17.35 -15.03
N VAL A 552 8.49 17.66 -13.96
CA VAL A 552 8.61 16.97 -12.65
C VAL A 552 7.58 15.84 -12.54
N GLU A 553 6.34 16.10 -12.97
CA GLU A 553 5.26 15.14 -12.92
C GLU A 553 4.38 15.28 -14.16
N ALA A 554 3.83 14.16 -14.59
CA ALA A 554 2.86 14.12 -15.68
C ALA A 554 1.73 13.16 -15.37
N ALA A 555 0.54 13.47 -15.83
CA ALA A 555 -0.61 12.58 -15.87
C ALA A 555 -1.17 12.54 -17.28
N VAL A 556 -1.34 11.35 -17.83
CA VAL A 556 -1.83 11.12 -19.19
C VAL A 556 -3.13 10.33 -19.15
N THR A 557 -4.05 10.67 -20.03
CA THR A 557 -5.27 9.88 -20.28
C THR A 557 -5.64 9.87 -21.76
N GLY A 558 -6.31 8.81 -22.19
CA GLY A 558 -6.91 8.73 -23.52
C GLY A 558 -8.20 9.55 -23.61
N VAL A 559 -8.31 10.35 -24.63
CA VAL A 559 -9.55 11.06 -24.98
C VAL A 559 -10.04 10.57 -26.35
N PRO A 560 -11.37 10.51 -26.59
CA PRO A 560 -11.93 10.04 -27.84
C PRO A 560 -11.42 10.85 -29.06
N ASP A 561 -11.13 10.14 -30.16
CA ASP A 561 -10.77 10.70 -31.46
C ASP A 561 -11.47 9.90 -32.57
N GLU A 562 -12.10 10.61 -33.52
CA GLU A 562 -12.91 9.97 -34.56
C GLU A 562 -12.13 9.06 -35.52
N LEU A 563 -10.85 9.37 -35.75
CA LEU A 563 -10.02 8.63 -36.71
C LEU A 563 -9.18 7.54 -36.05
N ARG A 564 -8.76 7.76 -34.79
CA ARG A 564 -7.77 6.92 -34.10
C ARG A 564 -8.33 6.13 -32.94
N GLY A 565 -9.63 6.31 -32.64
CA GLY A 565 -10.28 5.77 -31.45
C GLY A 565 -10.00 6.62 -30.22
N GLU A 566 -8.75 6.72 -29.79
CA GLU A 566 -8.28 7.62 -28.74
C GLU A 566 -7.00 8.34 -29.15
N VAL A 567 -6.73 9.48 -28.52
CA VAL A 567 -5.47 10.22 -28.55
C VAL A 567 -5.07 10.60 -27.12
N ALA A 568 -3.78 10.79 -26.87
CA ALA A 568 -3.29 11.12 -25.53
C ALA A 568 -3.51 12.60 -25.21
N SER A 569 -4.00 12.91 -24.03
CA SER A 569 -4.00 14.25 -23.42
C SER A 569 -3.24 14.21 -22.11
N ALA A 570 -2.39 15.20 -21.88
CA ALA A 570 -1.51 15.23 -20.70
C ALA A 570 -1.71 16.49 -19.86
N PHE A 571 -1.47 16.37 -18.55
CA PHE A 571 -1.29 17.48 -17.62
C PHE A 571 0.07 17.34 -16.98
N VAL A 572 0.83 18.45 -16.94
CA VAL A 572 2.25 18.45 -16.60
C VAL A 572 2.51 19.47 -15.51
N VAL A 573 3.26 19.04 -14.49
CA VAL A 573 3.84 19.93 -13.47
C VAL A 573 5.27 20.23 -13.87
N LEU A 574 5.58 21.50 -14.06
CA LEU A 574 6.91 21.96 -14.49
C LEU A 574 7.88 22.06 -13.31
N ASN A 575 9.16 21.88 -13.62
CA ASN A 575 10.25 22.26 -12.76
C ASN A 575 10.24 23.80 -12.61
N LYS A 576 10.51 24.31 -11.42
CA LYS A 576 10.51 25.74 -11.07
C LYS A 576 11.39 26.64 -11.95
N ASN A 577 12.30 26.06 -12.71
CA ASN A 577 13.19 26.78 -13.63
C ASN A 577 12.58 26.99 -15.03
N PHE A 578 11.37 26.50 -15.27
CA PHE A 578 10.68 26.57 -16.55
C PHE A 578 9.32 27.21 -16.41
N GLU A 579 8.96 28.04 -17.38
CA GLU A 579 7.65 28.71 -17.44
C GLU A 579 6.74 28.11 -18.52
N PRO A 580 5.43 28.04 -18.27
CA PRO A 580 4.46 27.59 -19.28
C PRO A 580 4.53 28.43 -20.55
N SER A 581 4.66 27.77 -21.71
CA SER A 581 4.63 28.46 -23.02
C SER A 581 4.20 27.49 -24.13
N ASP A 582 3.68 28.02 -25.24
CA ASP A 582 3.34 27.23 -26.42
C ASP A 582 4.58 26.60 -27.07
N ALA A 583 5.74 27.27 -26.96
CA ALA A 583 7.01 26.71 -27.43
C ALA A 583 7.40 25.48 -26.63
N LEU A 584 7.32 25.53 -25.29
CA LEU A 584 7.59 24.39 -24.42
C LEU A 584 6.57 23.26 -24.63
N LYS A 585 5.29 23.60 -24.82
CA LYS A 585 4.26 22.60 -25.15
C LYS A 585 4.62 21.80 -26.41
N LYS A 586 5.00 22.51 -27.47
CA LYS A 586 5.44 21.88 -28.72
C LYS A 586 6.70 21.05 -28.52
N GLU A 587 7.68 21.56 -27.80
CA GLU A 587 8.92 20.85 -27.47
C GLU A 587 8.62 19.51 -26.74
N LEU A 588 7.72 19.52 -25.76
CA LEU A 588 7.31 18.32 -25.02
C LEU A 588 6.57 17.32 -25.92
N MET A 589 5.71 17.79 -26.82
CA MET A 589 5.03 16.90 -27.80
C MET A 589 6.04 16.28 -28.77
N ASP A 590 6.99 17.05 -29.26
CA ASP A 590 8.05 16.56 -30.14
C ASP A 590 8.98 15.61 -29.40
N HIS A 591 9.27 15.86 -28.12
CA HIS A 591 10.04 14.96 -27.26
C HIS A 591 9.32 13.60 -27.09
N VAL A 592 8.05 13.58 -26.74
CA VAL A 592 7.27 12.34 -26.63
C VAL A 592 7.28 11.57 -27.96
N ARG A 593 7.12 12.28 -29.08
CA ARG A 593 7.17 11.66 -30.40
C ARG A 593 8.54 11.09 -30.75
N LYS A 594 9.62 11.73 -30.30
CA LYS A 594 10.99 11.23 -30.47
C LYS A 594 11.23 9.97 -29.64
N GLU A 595 10.80 9.96 -28.37
CA GLU A 595 11.02 8.85 -27.45
C GLU A 595 10.16 7.61 -27.77
N MET A 596 8.91 7.82 -28.19
CA MET A 596 7.94 6.75 -28.40
C MET A 596 7.57 6.46 -29.85
N GLY A 597 8.08 7.27 -30.79
CA GLY A 597 7.77 7.16 -32.21
C GLY A 597 6.45 7.83 -32.61
N ALA A 598 6.15 7.79 -33.92
CA ALA A 598 4.97 8.44 -34.51
C ALA A 598 3.63 7.79 -34.15
N ILE A 599 3.66 6.67 -33.45
CA ILE A 599 2.47 5.94 -32.98
C ILE A 599 1.70 6.73 -31.94
N ILE A 600 2.38 7.56 -31.12
CA ILE A 600 1.75 8.42 -30.13
C ILE A 600 1.26 9.69 -30.80
N VAL A 601 -0.02 9.95 -30.61
CA VAL A 601 -0.65 11.21 -31.00
C VAL A 601 -1.09 11.94 -29.76
N MET A 602 -0.36 13.01 -29.43
CA MET A 602 -0.72 13.92 -28.35
C MET A 602 -1.75 14.92 -28.87
N LYS A 603 -2.91 15.02 -28.20
CA LYS A 603 -3.92 16.04 -28.50
C LYS A 603 -3.50 17.39 -27.96
N ASP A 604 -3.13 17.40 -26.68
CA ASP A 604 -2.70 18.62 -26.00
C ASP A 604 -1.95 18.33 -24.69
N ILE A 605 -1.24 19.36 -24.18
CA ILE A 605 -0.58 19.36 -22.88
C ILE A 605 -1.05 20.58 -22.09
N GLY A 606 -1.65 20.36 -20.93
CA GLY A 606 -1.99 21.41 -19.97
C GLY A 606 -0.91 21.56 -18.90
N PHE A 607 -0.52 22.78 -18.59
CA PHE A 607 0.39 23.09 -17.48
C PHE A 607 -0.41 23.38 -16.22
N ILE A 608 -0.04 22.76 -15.10
CA ILE A 608 -0.68 22.88 -13.80
C ILE A 608 0.37 22.88 -12.69
N HIS A 609 -0.02 23.34 -11.48
CA HIS A 609 0.89 23.33 -10.32
C HIS A 609 0.81 22.02 -9.55
N MET A 610 -0.35 21.35 -9.55
CA MET A 610 -0.53 20.07 -8.86
C MET A 610 -1.48 19.13 -9.61
N LEU A 611 -1.14 17.85 -9.63
CA LEU A 611 -2.01 16.79 -10.15
C LEU A 611 -3.04 16.36 -9.11
N PRO A 612 -4.27 15.98 -9.51
CA PRO A 612 -5.22 15.36 -8.61
C PRO A 612 -4.69 13.98 -8.18
N LYS A 613 -4.42 13.85 -6.90
CA LYS A 613 -3.86 12.65 -6.28
C LYS A 613 -4.71 12.19 -5.11
N THR A 614 -4.67 10.91 -4.86
CA THR A 614 -5.12 10.39 -3.58
C THR A 614 -4.14 10.83 -2.50
N ARG A 615 -4.55 10.79 -1.23
CA ARG A 615 -3.68 11.08 -0.08
C ARG A 615 -2.49 10.11 0.05
N SER A 616 -2.52 8.97 -0.64
CA SER A 616 -1.38 8.06 -0.78
C SER A 616 -0.43 8.44 -1.93
N GLY A 617 -0.69 9.54 -2.62
CA GLY A 617 0.11 10.04 -3.73
C GLY A 617 -0.24 9.48 -5.12
N LYS A 618 -1.20 8.57 -5.24
CA LYS A 618 -1.60 7.99 -6.54
C LYS A 618 -2.35 9.02 -7.38
N ILE A 619 -1.94 9.21 -8.63
CA ILE A 619 -2.61 10.09 -9.59
C ILE A 619 -4.02 9.57 -9.88
N MET A 620 -5.01 10.46 -9.77
CA MET A 620 -6.42 10.14 -10.02
C MET A 620 -6.78 10.40 -11.49
N ARG A 621 -6.23 9.59 -12.41
CA ARG A 621 -6.45 9.76 -13.88
C ARG A 621 -7.92 9.69 -14.25
N ARG A 622 -8.72 8.90 -13.50
CA ARG A 622 -10.18 8.87 -13.70
C ARG A 622 -10.86 10.23 -13.57
N VAL A 623 -10.37 11.07 -12.65
CA VAL A 623 -10.89 12.44 -12.44
C VAL A 623 -10.52 13.32 -13.63
N ILE A 624 -9.26 13.22 -14.10
CA ILE A 624 -8.78 13.94 -15.29
C ILE A 624 -9.60 13.52 -16.53
N LYS A 625 -9.77 12.20 -16.73
CA LYS A 625 -10.55 11.66 -17.85
C LYS A 625 -12.02 12.10 -17.79
N ALA A 626 -12.63 12.09 -16.61
CA ALA A 626 -14.00 12.53 -16.41
C ALA A 626 -14.18 14.01 -16.77
N LEU A 627 -13.26 14.89 -16.34
CA LEU A 627 -13.25 16.32 -16.69
C LEU A 627 -13.08 16.54 -18.19
N LEU A 628 -12.13 15.85 -18.85
CA LEU A 628 -11.89 15.95 -20.29
C LEU A 628 -13.05 15.42 -21.14
N THR A 629 -13.81 14.45 -20.62
CA THR A 629 -14.94 13.83 -21.32
C THR A 629 -16.31 14.30 -20.81
N ASN A 630 -16.33 15.31 -19.96
CA ASN A 630 -17.54 15.92 -19.38
C ASN A 630 -18.47 14.91 -18.68
N LYS A 631 -17.86 13.98 -17.91
CA LYS A 631 -18.55 12.95 -17.13
C LYS A 631 -18.52 13.28 -15.64
N GLU A 632 -19.34 12.60 -14.85
CA GLU A 632 -19.32 12.72 -13.39
C GLU A 632 -17.96 12.29 -12.80
N LEU A 633 -17.47 13.06 -11.84
CA LEU A 633 -16.14 12.84 -11.23
C LEU A 633 -16.05 11.57 -10.36
N GLY A 634 -17.22 11.06 -9.95
CA GLY A 634 -17.28 9.94 -9.01
C GLY A 634 -16.81 10.31 -7.60
N ASP A 635 -16.34 9.32 -6.84
CA ASP A 635 -15.90 9.51 -5.45
C ASP A 635 -14.58 10.30 -5.35
N LEU A 636 -14.61 11.47 -4.73
CA LEU A 636 -13.45 12.32 -4.44
C LEU A 636 -12.99 12.23 -2.98
N SER A 637 -13.58 11.37 -2.15
CA SER A 637 -13.33 11.29 -0.71
C SER A 637 -11.86 11.01 -0.34
N THR A 638 -11.10 10.46 -1.27
CA THR A 638 -9.69 10.12 -1.09
C THR A 638 -8.72 11.14 -1.68
N ILE A 639 -9.22 12.21 -2.30
CA ILE A 639 -8.37 13.24 -2.91
C ILE A 639 -7.57 14.00 -1.84
N GLU A 640 -6.34 14.34 -2.15
CA GLU A 640 -5.46 15.06 -1.24
C GLU A 640 -5.84 16.54 -1.15
N GLU A 641 -5.96 17.19 -2.32
CA GLU A 641 -6.25 18.62 -2.46
C GLU A 641 -7.36 18.81 -3.49
N GLU A 642 -8.53 19.25 -3.07
CA GLU A 642 -9.66 19.52 -3.98
C GLU A 642 -9.35 20.62 -5.00
N ALA A 643 -8.51 21.61 -4.64
CA ALA A 643 -8.03 22.65 -5.52
C ALA A 643 -7.35 22.11 -6.79
N SER A 644 -6.76 20.91 -6.74
CA SER A 644 -6.16 20.28 -7.93
C SER A 644 -7.18 19.96 -9.02
N VAL A 645 -8.43 19.71 -8.66
CA VAL A 645 -9.53 19.48 -9.61
C VAL A 645 -9.89 20.79 -10.34
N ASP A 646 -9.88 21.91 -9.63
CA ASP A 646 -10.18 23.21 -10.20
C ASP A 646 -9.06 23.68 -11.13
N GLU A 647 -7.79 23.40 -10.79
CA GLU A 647 -6.67 23.66 -11.70
C GLU A 647 -6.80 22.89 -13.02
N ILE A 648 -7.22 21.61 -12.97
CA ILE A 648 -7.48 20.83 -14.20
C ILE A 648 -8.60 21.46 -15.01
N LYS A 649 -9.71 21.88 -14.38
CA LYS A 649 -10.82 22.57 -15.09
C LYS A 649 -10.35 23.84 -15.79
N GLU A 650 -9.55 24.67 -15.09
CA GLU A 650 -8.99 25.88 -15.67
C GLU A 650 -8.04 25.59 -16.84
N ALA A 651 -7.17 24.56 -16.69
CA ALA A 651 -6.26 24.15 -17.76
C ALA A 651 -7.05 23.64 -18.99
N ILE A 652 -8.13 22.86 -18.81
CA ILE A 652 -9.00 22.40 -19.90
C ILE A 652 -9.66 23.59 -20.61
N GLN A 653 -10.13 24.61 -19.87
CA GLN A 653 -10.73 25.81 -20.47
C GLN A 653 -9.71 26.60 -21.32
N LYS A 654 -8.44 26.61 -20.93
CA LYS A 654 -7.36 27.24 -21.70
C LYS A 654 -7.01 26.44 -22.95
N ILE A 655 -7.01 25.10 -22.86
CA ILE A 655 -6.79 24.19 -23.99
C ILE A 655 -7.88 24.34 -25.05
N GLY A 656 -9.14 24.50 -24.69
CA GLY A 656 -10.28 24.63 -25.61
C GLY A 656 -10.48 26.00 -26.26
N LYS A 657 -9.63 26.98 -25.95
CA LYS A 657 -9.70 28.35 -26.49
C LYS A 657 -8.68 28.68 -27.59
N ILE A 658 -7.91 27.69 -28.05
CA ILE A 658 -6.91 27.84 -29.13
C ILE A 658 -7.39 27.17 -30.40
#